data_3fea067419bd76ed19a369600a185392
#
_entry.id   3fea067419bd76ed19a369600a185392
#
_cell.length_a   1.000
_cell.length_b   1.000
_cell.length_c   1.000
_cell.angle_alpha   90.00
_cell.angle_beta   90.00
_cell.angle_gamma   90.00
#
_symmetry.space_group_name_H-M   'P 1'
#
loop_
_entity.id
_entity.type
_entity.pdbx_description
1 polymer ?
#
loop_
_entity_poly.entity_id
_entity_poly.type
_entity_poly.pdbx_seq_one_letter_code
_entity_poly.pdbx_strand_id
1 'polypeptide(L)'
;MQLSANKTAQFFIQNEYHQVELDGPRLLLSSVGSEERIPFTIWSGKIAIKRGLFWGSLQFFANQQDGKQRSWLVQGLPWEQCRQFARASVAAYQKWHDTQCEQLAEHVPQWEAELTRLEQLPAFLPHSKVKTWVDMVNSSLENMTMTLEEAAQRMPNRIARMQPWLSETDIKQAERNQQWLETERQNWEVLFAQCESSPLNLSQQYAVLMNDDHNLILAGAGSGKTSVLTARVAYLLQSHQAQAEELLLLAFGREAAEEMKQRLNSKIGLSAEKVQVSTFHQLGLKILNQVEPERVVISPLALDDNQRQAWCIDWLKKHWMTPTNFKRWQKHLSKWPIAYLTGDDELGSHVSNLKLIGWLEKQLEQLNASGLSKKEVQQQLIDHRDYTRLNSELSLCWPCVTAWQKELKEQNHIDFSIMISRATQYVEKGKFISPWKFIMIDEYQDISPDRLALVEALCNQSKAQHQASIFAVGDDWQSIYQFAGADVDLTTGFKDRFESSTIHHLDTTYRFNNQLGAVANRFVQENPIQLPKELNSFKQQKQKAVYSAPSKEVEKILDQINRQAKGKTNKSVLLLGRNHYHKPELIEDWKKIFTSININFMTCHGSKGKEADFVIILCVDEGQFPTKKKQLHIDGALTESSDAFPYAEERRLFYVAMTRAKEKVWITHSGDGSGFVQELHGSDYPVVRKR
;
A
#
# COMPACT_ATOMS: atom_id res chain seq x y z
N MET A 1 2.29 -50.96 -28.27
CA MET A 1 1.92 -51.71 -29.52
C MET A 1 2.28 -50.83 -30.71
N GLN A 2 3.04 -51.37 -31.65
CA GLN A 2 3.61 -50.59 -32.77
C GLN A 2 3.11 -51.15 -34.09
N LEU A 3 2.84 -50.27 -35.06
CA LEU A 3 2.40 -50.64 -36.41
C LEU A 3 3.13 -49.77 -37.45
N SER A 4 3.79 -50.38 -38.40
CA SER A 4 4.59 -49.69 -39.41
C SER A 4 4.08 -49.97 -40.82
N ALA A 5 4.22 -48.98 -41.71
CA ALA A 5 3.87 -49.14 -43.12
C ALA A 5 4.80 -50.14 -43.80
N ASN A 6 4.26 -50.96 -44.70
CA ASN A 6 5.03 -51.92 -45.47
C ASN A 6 6.08 -51.20 -46.35
N LYS A 7 7.28 -51.72 -46.45
CA LYS A 7 8.40 -51.17 -47.26
C LYS A 7 7.99 -50.84 -48.71
N THR A 8 7.19 -51.69 -49.34
CA THR A 8 6.62 -51.40 -50.66
C THR A 8 5.61 -50.28 -50.68
N ALA A 9 4.77 -50.14 -49.62
CA ALA A 9 3.83 -49.07 -49.51
C ALA A 9 4.53 -47.73 -49.32
N GLN A 10 5.62 -47.66 -48.59
CA GLN A 10 6.44 -46.46 -48.40
C GLN A 10 7.01 -45.90 -49.69
N PHE A 11 7.25 -46.78 -50.70
CA PHE A 11 7.71 -46.36 -52.02
C PHE A 11 6.61 -45.75 -52.89
N PHE A 12 5.35 -46.24 -52.76
CA PHE A 12 4.24 -45.86 -53.64
C PHE A 12 3.31 -44.80 -53.03
N ILE A 13 3.33 -44.59 -51.71
CA ILE A 13 2.45 -43.68 -51.01
C ILE A 13 3.27 -42.57 -50.34
N GLN A 14 3.04 -41.32 -50.72
CA GLN A 14 3.64 -40.19 -50.02
C GLN A 14 2.83 -39.98 -48.72
N ASN A 15 3.41 -40.44 -47.62
CA ASN A 15 2.82 -40.30 -46.27
C ASN A 15 3.61 -39.31 -45.42
N GLU A 16 2.88 -38.59 -44.63
CA GLU A 16 3.46 -37.75 -43.56
C GLU A 16 4.03 -38.66 -42.45
N TYR A 17 3.35 -39.77 -42.11
CA TYR A 17 3.78 -40.72 -41.08
C TYR A 17 3.82 -42.15 -41.63
N HIS A 18 4.88 -42.87 -41.28
CA HIS A 18 5.11 -44.26 -41.69
C HIS A 18 4.88 -45.27 -40.58
N GLN A 19 4.77 -44.79 -39.33
CA GLN A 19 4.62 -45.65 -38.16
C GLN A 19 3.73 -45.01 -37.16
N VAL A 20 2.95 -45.83 -36.46
CA VAL A 20 2.18 -45.42 -35.29
C VAL A 20 2.43 -46.40 -34.15
N GLU A 21 2.60 -45.86 -32.96
CA GLU A 21 2.81 -46.65 -31.75
C GLU A 21 1.86 -46.13 -30.63
N LEU A 22 1.32 -47.10 -29.90
CA LEU A 22 0.60 -46.84 -28.67
C LEU A 22 1.56 -46.97 -27.48
N ASP A 23 1.90 -45.82 -26.83
CA ASP A 23 2.83 -45.76 -25.72
C ASP A 23 2.14 -45.08 -24.53
N GLY A 24 1.65 -45.86 -23.58
CA GLY A 24 0.89 -45.37 -22.45
C GLY A 24 -0.32 -44.54 -22.88
N PRO A 25 -0.54 -43.34 -22.32
CA PRO A 25 -1.68 -42.46 -22.65
C PRO A 25 -1.39 -41.54 -23.84
N ARG A 26 -0.66 -42.01 -24.86
CA ARG A 26 -0.31 -41.25 -26.06
C ARG A 26 -0.15 -42.12 -27.28
N LEU A 27 -0.31 -41.55 -28.46
CA LEU A 27 0.07 -42.10 -29.73
C LEU A 27 1.35 -41.42 -30.20
N LEU A 28 2.30 -42.22 -30.66
CA LEU A 28 3.53 -41.76 -31.31
C LEU A 28 3.40 -41.98 -32.80
N LEU A 29 3.48 -40.96 -33.61
CA LEU A 29 3.52 -41.00 -35.05
C LEU A 29 4.93 -40.68 -35.52
N SER A 30 5.54 -41.57 -36.27
CA SER A 30 6.89 -41.38 -36.73
C SER A 30 6.96 -41.32 -38.26
N SER A 31 7.81 -40.42 -38.76
CA SER A 31 8.17 -40.30 -40.17
C SER A 31 9.72 -40.41 -40.32
N VAL A 32 10.23 -40.21 -41.53
CA VAL A 32 11.67 -40.20 -41.76
C VAL A 32 12.25 -38.89 -41.17
N GLY A 33 12.82 -38.99 -39.97
CA GLY A 33 13.49 -37.86 -39.29
C GLY A 33 12.64 -37.05 -38.36
N SER A 34 11.35 -37.36 -38.14
CA SER A 34 10.48 -36.68 -37.18
C SER A 34 9.55 -37.64 -36.42
N GLU A 35 9.27 -37.32 -35.18
CA GLU A 35 8.30 -38.00 -34.31
C GLU A 35 7.29 -36.99 -33.76
N GLU A 36 6.00 -37.26 -33.94
CA GLU A 36 4.94 -36.48 -33.34
C GLU A 36 4.27 -37.28 -32.22
N ARG A 37 4.14 -36.66 -31.06
CA ARG A 37 3.52 -37.24 -29.86
C ARG A 37 2.12 -36.64 -29.69
N ILE A 38 1.11 -37.51 -29.72
CA ILE A 38 -0.29 -37.13 -29.57
C ILE A 38 -0.80 -37.68 -28.25
N PRO A 39 -0.86 -36.84 -27.18
CA PRO A 39 -1.45 -37.26 -25.92
C PRO A 39 -2.95 -37.55 -26.07
N PHE A 40 -3.49 -38.40 -25.20
CA PHE A 40 -4.93 -38.71 -25.17
C PHE A 40 -5.80 -37.48 -24.79
N THR A 41 -5.21 -36.46 -24.22
CA THR A 41 -5.85 -35.15 -24.01
C THR A 41 -6.14 -34.44 -25.35
N ILE A 42 -5.34 -34.63 -26.37
CA ILE A 42 -5.53 -34.01 -27.69
C ILE A 42 -6.32 -34.96 -28.63
N TRP A 43 -6.13 -36.26 -28.52
CA TRP A 43 -6.84 -37.22 -29.34
C TRP A 43 -8.26 -37.48 -28.82
N SER A 44 -9.26 -37.46 -29.71
CA SER A 44 -10.70 -37.67 -29.35
C SER A 44 -11.09 -39.13 -29.11
N GLY A 45 -10.18 -40.10 -29.16
CA GLY A 45 -10.50 -41.51 -29.09
C GLY A 45 -11.13 -42.08 -30.39
N LYS A 46 -11.36 -41.21 -31.38
CA LYS A 46 -11.97 -41.65 -32.67
C LYS A 46 -10.93 -42.01 -33.68
N ILE A 47 -11.09 -43.19 -34.31
CA ILE A 47 -10.26 -43.69 -35.37
C ILE A 47 -11.11 -44.09 -36.56
N ALA A 48 -10.81 -43.54 -37.73
CA ALA A 48 -11.36 -44.05 -38.97
C ALA A 48 -10.39 -45.07 -39.60
N ILE A 49 -10.89 -46.22 -39.98
CA ILE A 49 -10.13 -47.30 -40.64
C ILE A 49 -10.62 -47.37 -42.06
N LYS A 50 -9.72 -47.24 -43.04
CA LYS A 50 -10.06 -47.43 -44.47
C LYS A 50 -9.22 -48.56 -45.06
N ARG A 51 -9.89 -49.44 -45.82
CA ARG A 51 -9.26 -50.54 -46.57
C ARG A 51 -8.99 -50.06 -48.00
N GLY A 52 -7.74 -50.03 -48.41
CA GLY A 52 -7.34 -49.89 -49.81
C GLY A 52 -7.26 -51.25 -50.53
N LEU A 53 -6.82 -51.23 -51.78
CA LEU A 53 -6.66 -52.46 -52.59
C LEU A 53 -5.65 -53.43 -51.98
N PHE A 54 -4.53 -52.97 -51.44
CA PHE A 54 -3.43 -53.77 -50.90
C PHE A 54 -3.15 -53.47 -49.42
N TRP A 55 -3.38 -52.25 -48.94
CA TRP A 55 -3.03 -51.78 -47.59
C TRP A 55 -4.21 -51.07 -46.91
N GLY A 56 -4.09 -50.94 -45.59
CA GLY A 56 -5.02 -50.17 -44.78
C GLY A 56 -4.51 -48.78 -44.43
N SER A 57 -5.35 -47.91 -43.90
CA SER A 57 -5.02 -46.64 -43.30
C SER A 57 -5.75 -46.39 -41.99
N LEU A 58 -5.10 -45.68 -41.09
CA LEU A 58 -5.67 -45.20 -39.84
C LEU A 58 -5.69 -43.69 -39.84
N GLN A 59 -6.85 -43.10 -39.53
CA GLN A 59 -6.96 -41.66 -39.36
C GLN A 59 -7.43 -41.37 -37.93
N PHE A 60 -6.64 -40.64 -37.21
CA PHE A 60 -6.89 -40.23 -35.84
C PHE A 60 -7.47 -38.79 -35.84
N PHE A 61 -8.41 -38.49 -34.99
CA PHE A 61 -9.08 -37.17 -34.92
C PHE A 61 -8.79 -36.51 -33.61
N ALA A 62 -8.44 -35.23 -33.65
CA ALA A 62 -8.30 -34.42 -32.45
C ALA A 62 -9.63 -34.08 -31.78
N ASN A 63 -9.61 -33.74 -30.52
CA ASN A 63 -10.70 -33.06 -29.86
C ASN A 63 -10.98 -31.72 -30.57
N GLN A 64 -12.24 -31.34 -30.69
CA GLN A 64 -12.62 -30.08 -31.34
C GLN A 64 -12.18 -28.92 -30.46
N GLN A 65 -11.12 -28.22 -30.87
CA GLN A 65 -10.77 -26.89 -30.41
C GLN A 65 -10.83 -25.96 -31.62
N ASP A 66 -11.53 -24.83 -31.49
CA ASP A 66 -11.60 -23.73 -32.49
C ASP A 66 -12.12 -24.06 -33.90
N GLY A 67 -13.09 -24.96 -34.03
CA GLY A 67 -13.81 -25.14 -35.30
C GLY A 67 -13.00 -25.78 -36.44
N LYS A 68 -11.73 -26.11 -36.26
CA LYS A 68 -10.89 -26.85 -37.24
C LYS A 68 -10.62 -28.25 -36.74
N GLN A 69 -11.13 -29.23 -37.46
CA GLN A 69 -10.91 -30.66 -37.16
C GLN A 69 -9.49 -31.07 -37.60
N ARG A 70 -8.52 -31.05 -36.68
CA ARG A 70 -7.19 -31.61 -36.94
C ARG A 70 -7.28 -33.13 -36.96
N SER A 71 -6.62 -33.77 -37.93
CA SER A 71 -6.52 -35.21 -37.99
C SER A 71 -5.13 -35.65 -38.49
N TRP A 72 -4.74 -36.82 -38.07
CA TRP A 72 -3.46 -37.45 -38.46
C TRP A 72 -3.77 -38.73 -39.28
N LEU A 73 -3.15 -38.87 -40.42
CA LEU A 73 -3.39 -39.97 -41.33
C LEU A 73 -2.11 -40.81 -41.50
N VAL A 74 -2.22 -42.12 -41.22
CA VAL A 74 -1.12 -43.10 -41.45
C VAL A 74 -1.63 -44.12 -42.46
N GLN A 75 -0.95 -44.23 -43.59
CA GLN A 75 -1.32 -45.10 -44.69
C GLN A 75 -0.27 -46.19 -44.95
N GLY A 76 -0.61 -47.15 -45.80
CA GLY A 76 0.31 -48.21 -46.18
C GLY A 76 0.48 -49.33 -45.15
N LEU A 77 -0.43 -49.42 -44.20
CA LEU A 77 -0.39 -50.34 -43.08
C LEU A 77 -0.99 -51.71 -43.43
N PRO A 78 -0.53 -52.83 -42.79
CA PRO A 78 -1.16 -54.15 -42.95
C PRO A 78 -2.62 -54.15 -42.40
N TRP A 79 -3.59 -54.53 -43.26
CA TRP A 79 -5.02 -54.37 -42.95
C TRP A 79 -5.49 -55.06 -41.66
N GLU A 80 -5.12 -56.31 -41.44
CA GLU A 80 -5.53 -57.04 -40.22
C GLU A 80 -4.94 -56.39 -38.94
N GLN A 81 -3.74 -55.92 -39.03
CA GLN A 81 -3.07 -55.23 -37.91
C GLN A 81 -3.70 -53.84 -37.65
N CYS A 82 -4.18 -53.13 -38.69
CA CYS A 82 -4.93 -51.87 -38.50
C CYS A 82 -6.13 -52.07 -37.59
N ARG A 83 -6.90 -53.13 -37.79
CA ARG A 83 -8.09 -53.40 -36.96
C ARG A 83 -7.71 -53.72 -35.52
N GLN A 84 -6.68 -54.52 -35.33
CA GLN A 84 -6.17 -54.86 -33.98
C GLN A 84 -5.63 -53.63 -33.27
N PHE A 85 -4.79 -52.82 -33.95
CA PHE A 85 -4.24 -51.58 -33.41
C PHE A 85 -5.35 -50.58 -33.02
N ALA A 86 -6.31 -50.35 -33.90
CA ALA A 86 -7.41 -49.43 -33.62
C ALA A 86 -8.25 -49.88 -32.42
N ARG A 87 -8.54 -51.19 -32.29
CA ARG A 87 -9.24 -51.72 -31.11
C ARG A 87 -8.42 -51.53 -29.84
N ALA A 88 -7.13 -51.80 -29.87
CA ALA A 88 -6.23 -51.64 -28.73
C ALA A 88 -6.08 -50.18 -28.31
N SER A 89 -6.00 -49.28 -29.30
CA SER A 89 -5.87 -47.84 -29.03
C SER A 89 -7.18 -47.25 -28.44
N VAL A 90 -8.32 -47.62 -28.99
CA VAL A 90 -9.63 -47.20 -28.45
C VAL A 90 -9.86 -47.76 -27.04
N ALA A 91 -9.52 -49.02 -26.80
CA ALA A 91 -9.61 -49.63 -25.46
C ALA A 91 -8.67 -48.93 -24.44
N ALA A 92 -7.43 -48.60 -24.87
CA ALA A 92 -6.51 -47.87 -24.03
C ALA A 92 -7.01 -46.45 -23.71
N TYR A 93 -7.57 -45.75 -24.70
CA TYR A 93 -8.20 -44.48 -24.53
C TYR A 93 -9.38 -44.53 -23.56
N GLN A 94 -10.29 -45.51 -23.75
CA GLN A 94 -11.42 -45.71 -22.85
C GLN A 94 -10.97 -45.97 -21.42
N LYS A 95 -10.03 -46.88 -21.22
CA LYS A 95 -9.45 -47.16 -19.90
C LYS A 95 -8.84 -45.92 -19.25
N TRP A 96 -8.10 -45.12 -20.01
CA TRP A 96 -7.53 -43.87 -19.53
C TRP A 96 -8.65 -42.88 -19.17
N HIS A 97 -9.66 -42.72 -20.03
CA HIS A 97 -10.81 -41.86 -19.80
C HIS A 97 -11.60 -42.24 -18.54
N ASP A 98 -11.86 -43.56 -18.38
CA ASP A 98 -12.59 -44.09 -17.22
C ASP A 98 -11.81 -43.86 -15.92
N THR A 99 -10.48 -44.08 -15.94
CA THR A 99 -9.61 -43.79 -14.80
C THR A 99 -9.67 -42.31 -14.41
N GLN A 100 -9.67 -41.42 -15.40
CA GLN A 100 -9.79 -39.98 -15.13
C GLN A 100 -11.18 -39.60 -14.61
N CYS A 101 -12.23 -40.24 -15.11
CA CYS A 101 -13.58 -40.05 -14.57
C CYS A 101 -13.71 -40.55 -13.12
N GLU A 102 -13.08 -41.68 -12.79
CA GLU A 102 -13.01 -42.19 -11.40
C GLU A 102 -12.26 -41.22 -10.47
N GLN A 103 -11.09 -40.76 -10.89
CA GLN A 103 -10.31 -39.76 -10.13
C GLN A 103 -11.12 -38.47 -9.94
N LEU A 104 -11.77 -37.95 -10.98
CA LEU A 104 -12.60 -36.77 -10.90
C LEU A 104 -13.80 -36.99 -9.95
N ALA A 105 -14.43 -38.17 -9.99
CA ALA A 105 -15.52 -38.54 -9.11
C ALA A 105 -15.11 -38.61 -7.63
N GLU A 106 -13.85 -38.90 -7.35
CA GLU A 106 -13.30 -38.90 -5.99
C GLU A 106 -13.07 -37.48 -5.48
N HIS A 107 -12.52 -36.56 -6.31
CA HIS A 107 -12.17 -35.20 -5.89
C HIS A 107 -13.33 -34.22 -5.90
N VAL A 108 -14.22 -34.26 -6.88
CA VAL A 108 -15.31 -33.28 -7.05
C VAL A 108 -16.20 -33.13 -5.81
N PRO A 109 -16.59 -34.20 -5.06
CA PRO A 109 -17.37 -34.06 -3.83
C PRO A 109 -16.68 -33.18 -2.78
N GLN A 110 -15.35 -33.28 -2.64
CA GLN A 110 -14.56 -32.49 -1.73
C GLN A 110 -14.51 -31.03 -2.15
N TRP A 111 -14.35 -30.75 -3.46
CA TRP A 111 -14.35 -29.40 -3.99
C TRP A 111 -15.72 -28.70 -3.77
N GLU A 112 -16.81 -29.41 -4.02
CA GLU A 112 -18.19 -28.92 -3.79
C GLU A 112 -18.47 -28.66 -2.32
N ALA A 113 -18.03 -29.56 -1.44
CA ALA A 113 -18.22 -29.40 -0.01
C ALA A 113 -17.49 -28.18 0.54
N GLU A 114 -16.23 -27.99 0.10
CA GLU A 114 -15.45 -26.82 0.53
C GLU A 114 -15.98 -25.52 -0.07
N LEU A 115 -16.40 -25.50 -1.36
CA LEU A 115 -17.06 -24.33 -1.94
C LEU A 115 -18.36 -23.99 -1.19
N THR A 116 -19.17 -24.99 -0.85
CA THR A 116 -20.39 -24.78 -0.07
C THR A 116 -20.07 -24.18 1.29
N ARG A 117 -19.00 -24.62 1.94
CA ARG A 117 -18.53 -24.07 3.20
C ARG A 117 -18.08 -22.62 3.08
N LEU A 118 -17.39 -22.24 1.98
CA LEU A 118 -17.01 -20.86 1.69
C LEU A 118 -18.23 -19.98 1.44
N GLU A 119 -19.19 -20.44 0.63
CA GLU A 119 -20.43 -19.71 0.35
C GLU A 119 -21.27 -19.45 1.62
N GLN A 120 -21.34 -20.45 2.52
CA GLN A 120 -22.13 -20.39 3.75
C GLN A 120 -21.36 -19.83 4.96
N LEU A 121 -20.11 -19.39 4.79
CA LEU A 121 -19.32 -18.84 5.89
C LEU A 121 -20.06 -17.68 6.57
N PRO A 122 -20.37 -17.74 7.90
CA PRO A 122 -21.09 -16.66 8.58
C PRO A 122 -20.17 -15.46 8.91
N ALA A 123 -19.31 -15.09 7.98
CA ALA A 123 -18.33 -14.01 8.10
C ALA A 123 -17.98 -13.46 6.73
N PHE A 124 -17.29 -12.35 6.66
CA PHE A 124 -16.68 -11.87 5.43
C PHE A 124 -15.75 -12.96 4.87
N LEU A 125 -15.80 -13.22 3.58
CA LEU A 125 -15.01 -14.24 2.90
C LEU A 125 -13.69 -13.62 2.40
N PRO A 126 -12.54 -13.92 3.06
CA PRO A 126 -11.24 -13.37 2.66
C PRO A 126 -10.73 -13.97 1.34
N HIS A 127 -9.92 -13.21 0.61
CA HIS A 127 -9.30 -13.64 -0.64
C HIS A 127 -8.43 -14.89 -0.47
N SER A 128 -7.68 -15.00 0.62
CA SER A 128 -6.83 -16.16 0.89
C SER A 128 -7.59 -17.48 0.94
N LYS A 129 -8.79 -17.49 1.51
CA LYS A 129 -9.61 -18.70 1.58
C LYS A 129 -10.10 -19.15 0.21
N VAL A 130 -10.53 -18.20 -0.62
CA VAL A 130 -10.97 -18.50 -2.00
C VAL A 130 -9.79 -18.96 -2.83
N LYS A 131 -8.64 -18.26 -2.75
CA LYS A 131 -7.39 -18.64 -3.43
C LYS A 131 -6.96 -20.06 -3.06
N THR A 132 -6.98 -20.41 -1.77
CA THR A 132 -6.64 -21.76 -1.31
C THR A 132 -7.53 -22.82 -1.95
N TRP A 133 -8.84 -22.56 -2.08
CA TRP A 133 -9.75 -23.49 -2.75
C TRP A 133 -9.47 -23.57 -4.26
N VAL A 134 -9.26 -22.43 -4.93
CA VAL A 134 -8.93 -22.38 -6.36
C VAL A 134 -7.62 -23.14 -6.64
N ASP A 135 -6.59 -22.92 -5.82
CA ASP A 135 -5.29 -23.58 -5.94
C ASP A 135 -5.40 -25.10 -5.72
N MET A 136 -6.25 -25.53 -4.76
CA MET A 136 -6.54 -26.95 -4.53
C MET A 136 -7.19 -27.60 -5.74
N VAL A 137 -8.18 -26.96 -6.35
CA VAL A 137 -8.85 -27.46 -7.55
C VAL A 137 -7.90 -27.53 -8.72
N ASN A 138 -7.17 -26.45 -8.99
CA ASN A 138 -6.21 -26.38 -10.10
C ASN A 138 -5.08 -27.41 -9.95
N SER A 139 -4.48 -27.53 -8.77
CA SER A 139 -3.46 -28.53 -8.50
C SER A 139 -3.95 -29.97 -8.67
N SER A 140 -5.21 -30.23 -8.29
CA SER A 140 -5.82 -31.54 -8.49
C SER A 140 -6.05 -31.83 -9.98
N LEU A 141 -6.49 -30.85 -10.75
CA LEU A 141 -6.66 -30.96 -12.20
C LEU A 141 -5.32 -31.17 -12.92
N GLU A 142 -4.29 -30.43 -12.53
CA GLU A 142 -2.93 -30.58 -13.05
C GLU A 142 -2.37 -31.99 -12.78
N ASN A 143 -2.55 -32.51 -11.57
CA ASN A 143 -2.12 -33.88 -11.22
C ASN A 143 -2.84 -34.95 -12.06
N MET A 144 -4.08 -34.69 -12.44
CA MET A 144 -4.85 -35.55 -13.35
C MET A 144 -4.50 -35.30 -14.83
N THR A 145 -3.65 -34.33 -15.15
CA THR A 145 -3.40 -33.86 -16.53
C THR A 145 -4.68 -33.52 -17.26
N MET A 146 -5.61 -32.83 -16.62
CA MET A 146 -6.93 -32.50 -17.12
C MET A 146 -7.16 -30.99 -17.05
N THR A 147 -7.80 -30.41 -18.06
CA THR A 147 -8.25 -29.02 -18.04
C THR A 147 -9.63 -28.90 -17.38
N LEU A 148 -10.00 -27.68 -16.97
CA LEU A 148 -11.32 -27.40 -16.41
C LEU A 148 -12.45 -27.71 -17.44
N GLU A 149 -12.21 -27.37 -18.71
CA GLU A 149 -13.15 -27.66 -19.80
C GLU A 149 -13.38 -29.18 -19.98
N GLU A 150 -12.30 -29.97 -19.90
CA GLU A 150 -12.40 -31.42 -19.95
C GLU A 150 -13.16 -31.99 -18.75
N ALA A 151 -12.92 -31.46 -17.55
CA ALA A 151 -13.65 -31.83 -16.35
C ALA A 151 -15.15 -31.47 -16.48
N ALA A 152 -15.45 -30.28 -17.04
CA ALA A 152 -16.83 -29.85 -17.29
C ALA A 152 -17.54 -30.73 -18.34
N GLN A 153 -16.84 -31.22 -19.36
CA GLN A 153 -17.40 -32.16 -20.33
C GLN A 153 -17.75 -33.52 -19.69
N ARG A 154 -16.93 -33.97 -18.73
CA ARG A 154 -17.16 -35.27 -18.04
C ARG A 154 -18.21 -35.20 -16.95
N MET A 155 -18.29 -34.10 -16.22
CA MET A 155 -19.24 -33.89 -15.11
C MET A 155 -19.95 -32.52 -15.21
N PRO A 156 -20.72 -32.27 -16.27
CA PRO A 156 -21.28 -30.95 -16.58
C PRO A 156 -22.10 -30.34 -15.45
N ASN A 157 -22.98 -31.10 -14.82
CA ASN A 157 -23.87 -30.61 -13.78
C ASN A 157 -23.14 -30.23 -12.48
N ARG A 158 -22.03 -30.88 -12.17
CA ARG A 158 -21.26 -30.65 -10.95
C ARG A 158 -20.24 -29.53 -11.14
N ILE A 159 -19.53 -29.52 -12.24
CA ILE A 159 -18.51 -28.49 -12.51
C ILE A 159 -19.16 -27.15 -12.85
N ALA A 160 -20.36 -27.12 -13.47
CA ALA A 160 -21.07 -25.88 -13.81
C ALA A 160 -21.29 -24.93 -12.61
N ARG A 161 -21.49 -25.49 -11.40
CA ARG A 161 -21.61 -24.67 -10.17
C ARG A 161 -20.29 -24.02 -9.76
N MET A 162 -19.18 -24.73 -9.97
CA MET A 162 -17.83 -24.28 -9.55
C MET A 162 -17.18 -23.38 -10.57
N GLN A 163 -17.54 -23.56 -11.85
CA GLN A 163 -16.91 -22.85 -12.97
C GLN A 163 -16.88 -21.32 -12.81
N PRO A 164 -17.96 -20.62 -12.40
CA PRO A 164 -17.91 -19.17 -12.18
C PRO A 164 -16.93 -18.76 -11.08
N TRP A 165 -16.78 -19.57 -10.03
CA TRP A 165 -15.82 -19.33 -8.96
C TRP A 165 -14.36 -19.54 -9.37
N LEU A 166 -14.11 -20.36 -10.41
CA LEU A 166 -12.77 -20.62 -10.94
C LEU A 166 -12.39 -19.63 -12.05
N SER A 167 -13.35 -19.15 -12.84
CA SER A 167 -13.09 -18.25 -13.98
C SER A 167 -13.28 -16.77 -13.65
N GLU A 168 -14.14 -16.44 -12.69
CA GLU A 168 -14.53 -15.08 -12.29
C GLU A 168 -14.44 -14.91 -10.76
N THR A 169 -13.38 -15.43 -10.18
CA THR A 169 -13.17 -15.56 -8.73
C THR A 169 -13.49 -14.28 -7.96
N ASP A 170 -12.90 -13.15 -8.36
CA ASP A 170 -13.04 -11.87 -7.67
C ASP A 170 -14.48 -11.36 -7.72
N ILE A 171 -15.17 -11.57 -8.87
CA ILE A 171 -16.58 -11.14 -9.04
C ILE A 171 -17.49 -11.95 -8.12
N LYS A 172 -17.33 -13.28 -8.09
CA LYS A 172 -18.14 -14.15 -7.24
C LYS A 172 -17.92 -13.92 -5.76
N GLN A 173 -16.68 -13.71 -5.35
CA GLN A 173 -16.35 -13.35 -3.99
C GLN A 173 -16.96 -12.00 -3.60
N ALA A 174 -16.87 -10.99 -4.47
CA ALA A 174 -17.45 -9.66 -4.23
C ALA A 174 -18.96 -9.72 -4.11
N GLU A 175 -19.67 -10.43 -5.01
CA GLU A 175 -21.13 -10.64 -4.95
C GLU A 175 -21.55 -11.29 -3.63
N ARG A 176 -20.87 -12.35 -3.23
CA ARG A 176 -21.13 -13.07 -1.98
C ARG A 176 -20.87 -12.16 -0.76
N ASN A 177 -19.78 -11.45 -0.74
CA ASN A 177 -19.42 -10.54 0.34
C ASN A 177 -20.41 -9.37 0.43
N GLN A 178 -20.87 -8.83 -0.69
CA GLN A 178 -21.90 -7.78 -0.70
C GLN A 178 -23.21 -8.25 -0.06
N GLN A 179 -23.67 -9.44 -0.37
CA GLN A 179 -24.88 -10.02 0.23
C GLN A 179 -24.73 -10.22 1.75
N TRP A 180 -23.56 -10.69 2.18
CA TRP A 180 -23.26 -10.84 3.60
C TRP A 180 -23.20 -9.50 4.32
N LEU A 181 -22.51 -8.49 3.72
CA LEU A 181 -22.40 -7.13 4.27
C LEU A 181 -23.78 -6.48 4.48
N GLU A 182 -24.71 -6.64 3.53
CA GLU A 182 -26.08 -6.10 3.68
C GLU A 182 -26.81 -6.73 4.88
N THR A 183 -26.69 -8.05 5.04
CA THR A 183 -27.32 -8.77 6.15
C THR A 183 -26.67 -8.39 7.49
N GLU A 184 -25.35 -8.41 7.54
CA GLU A 184 -24.59 -8.13 8.77
C GLU A 184 -24.76 -6.67 9.21
N ARG A 185 -24.84 -5.74 8.27
CA ARG A 185 -25.14 -4.33 8.55
C ARG A 185 -26.46 -4.15 9.31
N GLN A 186 -27.48 -4.88 8.92
CA GLN A 186 -28.80 -4.85 9.60
C GLN A 186 -28.69 -5.42 11.02
N ASN A 187 -27.94 -6.50 11.22
CA ASN A 187 -27.74 -7.11 12.54
C ASN A 187 -27.06 -6.13 13.54
N TRP A 188 -26.23 -5.21 13.04
CA TRP A 188 -25.44 -4.28 13.85
C TRP A 188 -25.92 -2.81 13.76
N GLU A 189 -27.15 -2.56 13.30
CA GLU A 189 -27.70 -1.21 13.15
C GLU A 189 -27.64 -0.39 14.46
N VAL A 190 -27.91 -1.02 15.61
CA VAL A 190 -27.85 -0.38 16.93
C VAL A 190 -26.44 0.09 17.27
N LEU A 191 -25.43 -0.74 16.99
CA LEU A 191 -24.03 -0.35 17.19
C LEU A 191 -23.69 0.87 16.34
N PHE A 192 -24.02 0.86 15.05
CA PHE A 192 -23.70 1.94 14.12
C PHE A 192 -24.42 3.25 14.43
N ALA A 193 -25.59 3.17 15.07
CA ALA A 193 -26.31 4.33 15.52
C ALA A 193 -25.75 4.95 16.79
N GLN A 194 -25.07 4.19 17.65
CA GLN A 194 -24.73 4.59 19.02
C GLN A 194 -23.22 4.68 19.32
N CYS A 195 -22.36 4.06 18.49
CA CYS A 195 -20.92 4.01 18.77
C CYS A 195 -20.23 5.38 18.72
N GLU A 196 -20.82 6.35 18.05
CA GLU A 196 -20.29 7.72 17.94
C GLU A 196 -21.35 8.78 18.32
N SER A 197 -20.95 10.05 18.30
CA SER A 197 -21.87 11.18 18.56
C SER A 197 -22.93 11.38 17.48
N SER A 198 -22.69 10.82 16.30
CA SER A 198 -23.64 10.77 15.18
C SER A 198 -23.61 9.37 14.56
N PRO A 199 -24.74 8.86 14.04
CA PRO A 199 -24.79 7.59 13.37
C PRO A 199 -23.75 7.49 12.25
N LEU A 200 -23.14 6.32 12.09
CA LEU A 200 -22.25 6.05 10.95
C LEU A 200 -23.07 6.02 9.65
N ASN A 201 -22.53 6.64 8.60
CA ASN A 201 -23.12 6.55 7.27
C ASN A 201 -22.85 5.17 6.64
N LEU A 202 -23.46 4.90 5.48
CA LEU A 202 -23.40 3.60 4.82
C LEU A 202 -21.96 3.16 4.49
N SER A 203 -21.13 4.06 3.93
CA SER A 203 -19.74 3.73 3.60
C SER A 203 -18.89 3.45 4.84
N GLN A 204 -19.12 4.15 5.94
CA GLN A 204 -18.47 3.88 7.22
C GLN A 204 -18.90 2.53 7.82
N GLN A 205 -20.21 2.17 7.73
CA GLN A 205 -20.72 0.88 8.21
C GLN A 205 -20.07 -0.28 7.47
N TYR A 206 -19.99 -0.20 6.14
CA TYR A 206 -19.31 -1.22 5.34
C TYR A 206 -17.82 -1.30 5.67
N ALA A 207 -17.14 -0.18 5.83
CA ALA A 207 -15.73 -0.16 6.26
C ALA A 207 -15.53 -0.91 7.58
N VAL A 208 -16.44 -0.72 8.55
CA VAL A 208 -16.38 -1.43 9.85
C VAL A 208 -16.53 -2.94 9.69
N LEU A 209 -17.38 -3.40 8.79
CA LEU A 209 -17.68 -4.83 8.61
C LEU A 209 -16.67 -5.57 7.73
N MET A 210 -15.97 -4.86 6.84
CA MET A 210 -14.96 -5.48 5.97
C MET A 210 -13.88 -6.22 6.76
N ASN A 211 -13.59 -7.44 6.37
CA ASN A 211 -12.66 -8.33 7.08
C ASN A 211 -11.90 -9.25 6.12
N ASP A 212 -11.26 -8.64 5.14
CA ASP A 212 -10.33 -9.34 4.25
C ASP A 212 -8.97 -9.55 4.91
N ASP A 213 -8.08 -10.28 4.27
CA ASP A 213 -6.71 -10.50 4.75
C ASP A 213 -5.99 -9.15 4.97
N HIS A 214 -6.10 -8.24 4.01
CA HIS A 214 -5.58 -6.88 4.10
C HIS A 214 -6.65 -5.88 3.64
N ASN A 215 -6.88 -4.84 4.45
CA ASN A 215 -7.92 -3.84 4.18
C ASN A 215 -7.31 -2.45 4.20
N LEU A 216 -7.57 -1.66 3.15
CA LEU A 216 -7.25 -0.24 3.10
C LEU A 216 -8.52 0.58 3.00
N ILE A 217 -8.75 1.44 3.98
CA ILE A 217 -9.85 2.40 3.99
C ILE A 217 -9.29 3.75 3.56
N LEU A 218 -9.61 4.13 2.33
CA LEU A 218 -9.26 5.45 1.80
C LEU A 218 -10.29 6.48 2.26
N ALA A 219 -9.84 7.40 3.06
CA ALA A 219 -10.71 8.27 3.84
C ALA A 219 -10.25 9.73 3.76
N GLY A 220 -10.93 10.56 3.02
CA GLY A 220 -10.58 11.98 2.88
C GLY A 220 -10.62 12.76 4.18
N ALA A 221 -10.19 14.03 4.14
CA ALA A 221 -10.17 14.90 5.31
C ALA A 221 -11.58 15.07 5.90
N GLY A 222 -11.75 14.69 7.18
CA GLY A 222 -13.04 14.83 7.89
C GLY A 222 -14.08 13.76 7.55
N SER A 223 -13.71 12.63 6.94
CA SER A 223 -14.63 11.53 6.63
C SER A 223 -14.86 10.55 7.79
N GLY A 224 -14.28 10.79 8.97
CA GLY A 224 -14.51 9.95 10.15
C GLY A 224 -13.57 8.74 10.27
N LYS A 225 -12.32 8.83 9.83
CA LYS A 225 -11.28 7.79 9.97
C LYS A 225 -11.26 7.16 11.37
N THR A 226 -11.09 7.98 12.39
CA THR A 226 -11.01 7.52 13.79
C THR A 226 -12.33 6.91 14.28
N SER A 227 -13.47 7.39 13.76
CA SER A 227 -14.79 6.82 14.08
C SER A 227 -14.93 5.40 13.55
N VAL A 228 -14.46 5.15 12.33
CA VAL A 228 -14.44 3.80 11.73
C VAL A 228 -13.55 2.87 12.54
N LEU A 229 -12.33 3.31 12.93
CA LEU A 229 -11.44 2.49 13.78
C LEU A 229 -12.07 2.15 15.13
N THR A 230 -12.68 3.13 15.81
CA THR A 230 -13.36 2.92 17.10
C THR A 230 -14.52 1.93 16.94
N ALA A 231 -15.38 2.13 15.94
CA ALA A 231 -16.51 1.24 15.67
C ALA A 231 -16.06 -0.17 15.27
N ARG A 232 -14.95 -0.29 14.53
CA ARG A 232 -14.35 -1.58 14.17
C ARG A 232 -13.93 -2.37 15.41
N VAL A 233 -13.25 -1.73 16.36
CA VAL A 233 -12.89 -2.37 17.65
C VAL A 233 -14.15 -2.82 18.38
N ALA A 234 -15.18 -1.96 18.48
CA ALA A 234 -16.43 -2.29 19.13
C ALA A 234 -17.11 -3.51 18.47
N TYR A 235 -17.17 -3.52 17.14
CA TYR A 235 -17.74 -4.62 16.36
C TYR A 235 -16.98 -5.94 16.61
N LEU A 236 -15.65 -5.95 16.50
CA LEU A 236 -14.84 -7.16 16.68
C LEU A 236 -14.98 -7.77 18.07
N LEU A 237 -15.07 -6.93 19.11
CA LEU A 237 -15.25 -7.37 20.48
C LEU A 237 -16.68 -7.90 20.74
N GLN A 238 -17.71 -7.17 20.30
CA GLN A 238 -19.10 -7.53 20.54
C GLN A 238 -19.58 -8.71 19.69
N SER A 239 -19.02 -8.87 18.48
CA SER A 239 -19.29 -10.03 17.62
C SER A 239 -18.45 -11.26 17.99
N HIS A 240 -17.63 -11.17 19.04
CA HIS A 240 -16.72 -12.23 19.49
C HIS A 240 -15.74 -12.74 18.41
N GLN A 241 -15.43 -11.92 17.42
CA GLN A 241 -14.43 -12.24 16.41
C GLN A 241 -12.99 -12.11 16.93
N ALA A 242 -12.80 -11.27 17.96
CA ALA A 242 -11.53 -11.10 18.66
C ALA A 242 -11.71 -10.85 20.16
N GLN A 243 -10.71 -11.26 20.94
CA GLN A 243 -10.51 -10.79 22.31
C GLN A 243 -9.74 -9.47 22.29
N ALA A 244 -9.81 -8.68 23.37
CA ALA A 244 -9.16 -7.37 23.44
C ALA A 244 -7.63 -7.47 23.26
N GLU A 245 -7.01 -8.51 23.79
CA GLU A 245 -5.59 -8.79 23.70
C GLU A 245 -5.12 -9.15 22.27
N GLU A 246 -6.04 -9.58 21.41
CA GLU A 246 -5.79 -9.92 20.01
C GLU A 246 -5.86 -8.69 19.07
N LEU A 247 -6.15 -7.51 19.62
CA LEU A 247 -6.28 -6.26 18.86
C LEU A 247 -5.07 -5.35 19.10
N LEU A 248 -4.44 -4.90 18.01
CA LEU A 248 -3.37 -3.91 18.01
C LEU A 248 -3.78 -2.70 17.17
N LEU A 249 -3.76 -1.51 17.78
CA LEU A 249 -3.96 -0.23 17.10
C LEU A 249 -2.65 0.53 17.10
N LEU A 250 -2.20 0.93 15.93
CA LEU A 250 -0.98 1.70 15.70
C LEU A 250 -1.33 3.11 15.26
N ALA A 251 -0.83 4.09 16.01
CA ALA A 251 -0.94 5.51 15.69
C ALA A 251 0.44 6.08 15.34
N PHE A 252 0.45 7.15 14.56
CA PHE A 252 1.69 7.80 14.13
C PHE A 252 2.42 8.49 15.29
N GLY A 253 1.69 9.18 16.18
CA GLY A 253 2.23 9.95 17.28
C GLY A 253 1.67 9.58 18.64
N ARG A 254 2.36 9.98 19.72
CA ARG A 254 1.95 9.69 21.10
C ARG A 254 0.60 10.33 21.45
N GLU A 255 0.39 11.58 21.03
CA GLU A 255 -0.88 12.30 21.27
C GLU A 255 -2.05 11.56 20.59
N ALA A 256 -1.87 11.12 19.34
CA ALA A 256 -2.89 10.37 18.61
C ALA A 256 -3.18 9.00 19.25
N ALA A 257 -2.14 8.29 19.73
CA ALA A 257 -2.32 7.02 20.45
C ALA A 257 -3.10 7.22 21.76
N GLU A 258 -2.79 8.27 22.51
CA GLU A 258 -3.48 8.57 23.77
C GLU A 258 -4.93 9.02 23.54
N GLU A 259 -5.18 9.88 22.54
CA GLU A 259 -6.53 10.27 22.15
C GLU A 259 -7.36 9.06 21.74
N MET A 260 -6.79 8.17 20.94
CA MET A 260 -7.46 6.93 20.52
C MET A 260 -7.78 6.03 21.70
N LYS A 261 -6.85 5.86 22.64
CA LYS A 261 -7.06 5.07 23.87
C LYS A 261 -8.17 5.66 24.73
N GLN A 262 -8.18 6.97 24.94
CA GLN A 262 -9.23 7.67 25.69
C GLN A 262 -10.60 7.50 24.99
N ARG A 263 -10.64 7.60 23.68
CA ARG A 263 -11.85 7.42 22.88
C ARG A 263 -12.40 6.00 22.99
N LEU A 264 -11.56 4.96 22.88
CA LEU A 264 -11.96 3.58 23.08
C LEU A 264 -12.53 3.37 24.48
N ASN A 265 -11.86 3.85 25.52
CA ASN A 265 -12.31 3.73 26.90
C ASN A 265 -13.66 4.43 27.14
N SER A 266 -13.85 5.62 26.54
CA SER A 266 -15.09 6.37 26.69
C SER A 266 -16.29 5.79 25.93
N LYS A 267 -16.03 5.09 24.80
CA LYS A 267 -17.07 4.58 23.90
C LYS A 267 -17.39 3.10 24.11
N ILE A 268 -16.39 2.29 24.47
CA ILE A 268 -16.50 0.83 24.58
C ILE A 268 -16.40 0.40 26.07
N GLY A 269 -15.76 1.24 26.90
CA GLY A 269 -15.60 0.96 28.33
C GLY A 269 -14.58 -0.14 28.63
N LEU A 270 -14.81 -0.89 29.73
CA LEU A 270 -13.89 -1.91 30.25
C LEU A 270 -13.51 -2.98 29.23
N SER A 271 -14.37 -3.28 28.26
CA SER A 271 -14.10 -4.27 27.22
C SER A 271 -12.90 -3.90 26.33
N ALA A 272 -12.55 -2.61 26.23
CA ALA A 272 -11.42 -2.14 25.43
C ALA A 272 -10.13 -1.92 26.24
N GLU A 273 -10.15 -2.11 27.56
CA GLU A 273 -9.03 -1.76 28.46
C GLU A 273 -7.74 -2.51 28.12
N LYS A 274 -7.85 -3.73 27.63
CA LYS A 274 -6.73 -4.58 27.24
C LYS A 274 -6.33 -4.49 25.78
N VAL A 275 -7.04 -3.68 24.97
CA VAL A 275 -6.68 -3.43 23.59
C VAL A 275 -5.34 -2.70 23.56
N GLN A 276 -4.39 -3.24 22.80
CA GLN A 276 -3.08 -2.62 22.66
C GLN A 276 -3.16 -1.41 21.71
N VAL A 277 -3.06 -0.21 22.28
CA VAL A 277 -2.91 1.04 21.51
C VAL A 277 -1.51 1.60 21.74
N SER A 278 -0.74 1.82 20.69
CA SER A 278 0.64 2.30 20.81
C SER A 278 1.13 2.98 19.53
N THR A 279 2.25 3.68 19.62
CA THR A 279 3.03 4.08 18.45
C THR A 279 3.94 2.93 18.00
N PHE A 280 4.46 3.01 16.77
CA PHE A 280 5.44 2.02 16.27
C PHE A 280 6.65 1.88 17.18
N HIS A 281 7.18 2.98 17.70
CA HIS A 281 8.33 2.95 18.63
C HIS A 281 7.98 2.31 19.98
N GLN A 282 6.80 2.60 20.54
CA GLN A 282 6.35 1.92 21.76
C GLN A 282 6.18 0.42 21.55
N LEU A 283 5.66 0.01 20.39
CA LEU A 283 5.55 -1.39 19.99
C LEU A 283 6.93 -2.03 19.86
N GLY A 284 7.87 -1.39 19.15
CA GLY A 284 9.24 -1.87 19.01
C GLY A 284 9.91 -2.08 20.37
N LEU A 285 9.83 -1.08 21.25
CA LEU A 285 10.39 -1.16 22.59
C LEU A 285 9.75 -2.30 23.43
N LYS A 286 8.43 -2.49 23.31
CA LYS A 286 7.72 -3.60 23.97
C LYS A 286 8.25 -4.96 23.49
N ILE A 287 8.41 -5.14 22.19
CA ILE A 287 8.94 -6.39 21.61
C ILE A 287 10.37 -6.64 22.13
N LEU A 288 11.23 -5.64 22.11
CA LEU A 288 12.61 -5.78 22.58
C LEU A 288 12.65 -6.17 24.07
N ASN A 289 11.91 -5.47 24.93
CA ASN A 289 11.87 -5.74 26.39
C ASN A 289 11.26 -7.10 26.74
N GLN A 290 10.49 -7.72 25.84
CA GLN A 290 9.98 -9.10 26.06
C GLN A 290 10.97 -10.18 25.63
N VAL A 291 11.87 -9.86 24.69
CA VAL A 291 12.81 -10.84 24.12
C VAL A 291 14.18 -10.75 24.80
N GLU A 292 14.59 -9.56 25.19
CA GLU A 292 15.93 -9.34 25.75
C GLU A 292 15.94 -9.52 27.27
N PRO A 293 17.00 -10.16 27.81
CA PRO A 293 17.09 -10.44 29.25
C PRO A 293 17.26 -9.16 30.08
N GLU A 294 17.84 -8.13 29.49
CA GLU A 294 18.06 -6.83 30.11
C GLU A 294 17.14 -5.77 29.47
N ARG A 295 16.72 -4.80 30.29
CA ARG A 295 15.90 -3.71 29.81
C ARG A 295 16.67 -2.86 28.79
N VAL A 296 16.09 -2.71 27.60
CA VAL A 296 16.68 -1.90 26.53
C VAL A 296 16.61 -0.43 26.90
N VAL A 297 17.74 0.28 26.76
CA VAL A 297 17.87 1.70 27.05
C VAL A 297 17.94 2.50 25.76
N ILE A 298 17.03 3.47 25.63
CA ILE A 298 17.09 4.43 24.51
C ILE A 298 18.21 5.42 24.81
N SER A 299 19.08 5.63 23.83
CA SER A 299 20.21 6.56 23.97
C SER A 299 19.72 7.97 24.32
N PRO A 300 20.34 8.64 25.30
CA PRO A 300 20.11 10.07 25.54
C PRO A 300 20.34 10.91 24.29
N LEU A 301 21.29 10.51 23.42
CA LEU A 301 21.54 11.17 22.13
C LEU A 301 20.35 11.09 21.16
N ALA A 302 19.51 10.08 21.30
CA ALA A 302 18.29 9.96 20.49
C ALA A 302 17.10 10.75 21.09
N LEU A 303 17.14 11.08 22.38
CA LEU A 303 16.06 11.76 23.10
C LEU A 303 16.27 13.28 23.20
N ASP A 304 17.52 13.76 23.19
CA ASP A 304 17.88 15.16 23.40
C ASP A 304 18.65 15.70 22.20
N ASP A 305 18.03 16.63 21.48
CA ASP A 305 18.60 17.27 20.30
C ASP A 305 19.91 18.00 20.62
N ASN A 306 20.03 18.64 21.79
CA ASN A 306 21.25 19.36 22.17
C ASN A 306 22.41 18.39 22.39
N GLN A 307 22.16 17.25 23.04
CA GLN A 307 23.19 16.22 23.23
C GLN A 307 23.60 15.59 21.90
N ARG A 308 22.67 15.34 21.01
CA ARG A 308 22.95 14.84 19.65
C ARG A 308 23.81 15.82 18.85
N GLN A 309 23.45 17.11 18.87
CA GLN A 309 24.21 18.16 18.21
C GLN A 309 25.64 18.27 18.79
N ALA A 310 25.78 18.25 20.11
CA ALA A 310 27.07 18.27 20.76
C ALA A 310 27.94 17.06 20.36
N TRP A 311 27.36 15.87 20.29
CA TRP A 311 28.04 14.67 19.80
C TRP A 311 28.47 14.79 18.34
N CYS A 312 27.63 15.30 17.46
CA CYS A 312 27.96 15.55 16.05
C CYS A 312 29.10 16.57 15.90
N ILE A 313 29.11 17.64 16.70
CA ILE A 313 30.17 18.64 16.73
C ILE A 313 31.53 18.02 17.17
N ASP A 314 31.50 17.23 18.23
CA ASP A 314 32.73 16.58 18.76
C ASP A 314 33.24 15.52 17.77
N TRP A 315 32.34 14.73 17.17
CA TRP A 315 32.71 13.79 16.11
C TRP A 315 33.34 14.51 14.92
N LEU A 316 32.76 15.61 14.45
CA LEU A 316 33.22 16.36 13.28
C LEU A 316 34.61 16.99 13.54
N LYS A 317 34.83 17.54 14.76
CA LYS A 317 36.14 18.04 15.19
C LYS A 317 37.20 16.95 15.07
N LYS A 318 36.98 15.79 15.67
CA LYS A 318 37.88 14.64 15.64
C LYS A 318 38.10 14.13 14.22
N HIS A 319 37.04 14.06 13.42
CA HIS A 319 37.09 13.58 12.05
C HIS A 319 37.96 14.48 11.15
N TRP A 320 37.87 15.80 11.30
CA TRP A 320 38.64 16.76 10.54
C TRP A 320 40.10 16.94 11.02
N MET A 321 40.44 16.46 12.19
CA MET A 321 41.85 16.38 12.62
C MET A 321 42.67 15.44 11.74
N THR A 322 42.05 14.48 11.08
CA THR A 322 42.72 13.56 10.17
C THR A 322 42.90 14.22 8.78
N PRO A 323 44.14 14.43 8.30
CA PRO A 323 44.41 15.16 7.06
C PRO A 323 43.68 14.55 5.83
N THR A 324 43.57 13.24 5.79
CA THR A 324 42.87 12.54 4.68
C THR A 324 41.37 12.86 4.65
N ASN A 325 40.74 12.89 5.83
CA ASN A 325 39.30 13.22 5.93
C ASN A 325 39.08 14.70 5.61
N PHE A 326 39.92 15.58 6.15
CA PHE A 326 39.88 17.02 5.88
C PHE A 326 39.97 17.31 4.38
N LYS A 327 40.96 16.74 3.68
CA LYS A 327 41.09 16.88 2.20
C LYS A 327 39.92 16.34 1.43
N ARG A 328 39.27 15.26 1.92
CA ARG A 328 38.07 14.68 1.28
C ARG A 328 36.90 15.66 1.36
N TRP A 329 36.68 16.29 2.52
CA TRP A 329 35.67 17.31 2.71
C TRP A 329 35.95 18.54 1.83
N GLN A 330 37.18 19.08 1.82
CA GLN A 330 37.56 20.20 0.95
C GLN A 330 37.30 19.88 -0.53
N LYS A 331 37.73 18.70 -0.98
CA LYS A 331 37.48 18.24 -2.38
C LYS A 331 36.02 18.16 -2.73
N HIS A 332 35.17 17.75 -1.80
CA HIS A 332 33.74 17.73 -2.03
C HIS A 332 33.18 19.15 -2.11
N LEU A 333 33.43 19.97 -1.10
CA LEU A 333 32.93 21.34 -0.98
C LEU A 333 33.42 22.26 -2.11
N SER A 334 34.59 22.01 -2.68
CA SER A 334 35.06 22.76 -3.87
C SER A 334 34.19 22.55 -5.13
N LYS A 335 33.45 21.45 -5.17
CA LYS A 335 32.57 21.15 -6.30
C LYS A 335 31.06 21.33 -5.94
N TRP A 336 30.72 21.02 -4.71
CA TRP A 336 29.34 20.97 -4.24
C TRP A 336 29.22 21.54 -2.83
N PRO A 337 28.81 22.79 -2.68
CA PRO A 337 28.65 23.44 -1.38
C PRO A 337 27.60 22.71 -0.51
N ILE A 338 27.87 22.57 0.79
CA ILE A 338 26.94 22.05 1.79
C ILE A 338 26.72 23.14 2.84
N ALA A 339 25.48 23.44 3.16
CA ALA A 339 25.11 24.43 4.19
C ALA A 339 25.82 25.79 4.01
N TYR A 340 26.01 26.21 2.78
CA TYR A 340 26.75 27.42 2.35
C TYR A 340 28.28 27.36 2.52
N LEU A 341 28.85 26.25 2.94
CA LEU A 341 30.29 26.04 2.97
C LEU A 341 30.80 25.64 1.59
N THR A 342 31.92 26.21 1.21
CA THR A 342 32.64 25.97 -0.04
C THR A 342 34.03 25.40 0.23
N GLY A 343 34.78 25.04 -0.79
CA GLY A 343 36.15 24.53 -0.65
C GLY A 343 37.14 25.55 -0.13
N ASP A 344 36.82 26.84 -0.22
CA ASP A 344 37.67 27.94 0.21
C ASP A 344 37.50 28.32 1.70
N ASP A 345 36.45 27.78 2.34
CA ASP A 345 36.17 28.04 3.75
C ASP A 345 37.18 27.32 4.68
N GLU A 346 37.57 28.00 5.76
CA GLU A 346 38.35 27.39 6.82
C GLU A 346 37.48 26.46 7.66
N LEU A 347 37.41 25.18 7.30
CA LEU A 347 36.53 24.20 7.91
C LEU A 347 36.62 24.13 9.43
N GLY A 348 37.83 24.35 9.99
CA GLY A 348 38.06 24.34 11.45
C GLY A 348 37.19 25.35 12.21
N SER A 349 36.94 26.52 11.63
CA SER A 349 36.07 27.56 12.22
C SER A 349 34.60 27.25 12.14
N HIS A 350 34.18 26.29 11.27
CA HIS A 350 32.79 25.95 10.98
C HIS A 350 32.28 24.69 11.67
N VAL A 351 33.04 24.03 12.53
CA VAL A 351 32.65 22.80 13.23
C VAL A 351 31.36 22.95 14.07
N SER A 352 31.04 24.16 14.52
CA SER A 352 29.82 24.46 15.28
C SER A 352 28.75 25.16 14.44
N ASN A 353 28.85 25.11 13.10
CA ASN A 353 27.85 25.67 12.22
C ASN A 353 26.55 24.82 12.30
N LEU A 354 25.50 25.38 12.89
CA LEU A 354 24.23 24.68 13.12
C LEU A 354 23.57 24.19 11.83
N LYS A 355 23.82 24.87 10.69
CA LYS A 355 23.25 24.39 9.39
C LYS A 355 23.98 23.15 8.89
N LEU A 356 25.32 23.10 9.07
CA LEU A 356 26.11 21.92 8.72
C LEU A 356 25.76 20.74 9.65
N ILE A 357 25.66 21.01 10.94
CA ILE A 357 25.30 19.98 11.93
C ILE A 357 23.91 19.44 11.64
N GLY A 358 22.91 20.31 11.41
CA GLY A 358 21.56 19.87 11.04
C GLY A 358 21.48 19.12 9.71
N TRP A 359 22.37 19.43 8.74
CA TRP A 359 22.51 18.63 7.53
C TRP A 359 23.06 17.23 7.86
N LEU A 360 24.13 17.16 8.66
CA LEU A 360 24.76 15.89 9.05
C LEU A 360 23.81 14.99 9.85
N GLU A 361 23.05 15.56 10.79
CA GLU A 361 22.03 14.85 11.57
C GLU A 361 20.98 14.21 10.68
N LYS A 362 20.47 14.93 9.69
CA LYS A 362 19.48 14.38 8.73
C LYS A 362 20.04 13.22 7.93
N GLN A 363 21.29 13.36 7.43
CA GLN A 363 21.93 12.26 6.71
C GLN A 363 22.13 11.05 7.62
N LEU A 364 22.57 11.26 8.86
CA LEU A 364 22.76 10.22 9.86
C LEU A 364 21.44 9.48 10.18
N GLU A 365 20.38 10.23 10.43
CA GLU A 365 19.05 9.70 10.73
C GLU A 365 18.53 8.84 9.58
N GLN A 366 18.57 9.37 8.36
CA GLN A 366 18.06 8.65 7.18
C GLN A 366 18.88 7.40 6.84
N LEU A 367 20.21 7.48 6.94
CA LEU A 367 21.08 6.33 6.68
C LEU A 367 20.89 5.22 7.73
N ASN A 368 20.68 5.57 9.00
CA ASN A 368 20.35 4.59 10.03
C ASN A 368 18.94 4.00 9.84
N ALA A 369 17.95 4.84 9.51
CA ALA A 369 16.57 4.40 9.27
C ALA A 369 16.46 3.45 8.08
N SER A 370 17.27 3.63 7.05
CA SER A 370 17.27 2.74 5.89
C SER A 370 17.68 1.30 6.23
N GLY A 371 18.45 1.10 7.30
CA GLY A 371 19.02 -0.22 7.68
C GLY A 371 19.98 -0.82 6.65
N LEU A 372 20.31 -0.08 5.59
CA LEU A 372 21.11 -0.55 4.47
C LEU A 372 22.61 -0.46 4.76
N SER A 373 23.38 -1.36 4.19
CA SER A 373 24.82 -1.23 4.12
C SER A 373 25.22 -0.12 3.12
N LYS A 374 26.46 0.38 3.25
CA LYS A 374 26.98 1.39 2.32
C LYS A 374 26.87 0.99 0.84
N LYS A 375 27.06 -0.31 0.53
CA LYS A 375 26.96 -0.83 -0.83
C LYS A 375 25.52 -0.83 -1.34
N GLU A 376 24.58 -1.18 -0.50
CA GLU A 376 23.15 -1.16 -0.85
C GLU A 376 22.65 0.27 -1.08
N VAL A 377 23.07 1.23 -0.23
CA VAL A 377 22.78 2.65 -0.46
C VAL A 377 23.37 3.13 -1.79
N GLN A 378 24.63 2.74 -2.11
CA GLN A 378 25.22 3.05 -3.41
C GLN A 378 24.43 2.47 -4.58
N GLN A 379 23.94 1.25 -4.43
CA GLN A 379 23.14 0.59 -5.47
C GLN A 379 21.79 1.27 -5.69
N GLN A 380 21.12 1.71 -4.62
CA GLN A 380 19.86 2.47 -4.74
C GLN A 380 20.06 3.83 -5.42
N LEU A 381 21.18 4.46 -5.20
CA LEU A 381 21.48 5.77 -5.76
C LEU A 381 22.08 5.73 -7.18
N ILE A 382 22.41 4.54 -7.73
CA ILE A 382 23.20 4.40 -8.96
C ILE A 382 22.55 5.06 -10.18
N ASP A 383 21.23 4.98 -10.26
CA ASP A 383 20.46 5.53 -11.39
C ASP A 383 20.04 7.01 -11.16
N HIS A 384 20.37 7.57 -9.99
CA HIS A 384 20.05 8.96 -9.72
C HIS A 384 20.92 9.91 -10.56
N ARG A 385 20.31 10.93 -11.17
CA ARG A 385 21.01 11.92 -12.05
C ARG A 385 22.22 12.57 -11.39
N ASP A 386 22.21 12.76 -10.05
CA ASP A 386 23.27 13.38 -9.28
C ASP A 386 24.16 12.33 -8.56
N TYR A 387 24.19 11.08 -9.02
CA TYR A 387 24.89 9.97 -8.37
C TYR A 387 26.32 10.32 -7.92
N THR A 388 27.11 10.97 -8.79
CA THR A 388 28.50 11.33 -8.49
C THR A 388 28.61 12.19 -7.23
N ARG A 389 27.71 13.13 -7.05
CA ARG A 389 27.67 14.01 -5.88
C ARG A 389 27.18 13.26 -4.65
N LEU A 390 26.05 12.53 -4.77
CA LEU A 390 25.46 11.77 -3.69
C LEU A 390 26.39 10.69 -3.16
N ASN A 391 27.10 9.99 -4.04
CA ASN A 391 28.12 9.00 -3.64
C ASN A 391 29.31 9.65 -2.93
N SER A 392 29.68 10.86 -3.33
CA SER A 392 30.68 11.66 -2.59
C SER A 392 30.16 12.06 -1.21
N GLU A 393 28.93 12.56 -1.08
CA GLU A 393 28.28 12.87 0.20
C GLU A 393 28.21 11.62 1.10
N LEU A 394 27.81 10.48 0.56
CA LEU A 394 27.79 9.20 1.28
C LEU A 394 29.17 8.85 1.86
N SER A 395 30.22 9.16 1.13
CA SER A 395 31.59 8.93 1.59
C SER A 395 32.02 9.87 2.73
N LEU A 396 31.38 11.05 2.85
CA LEU A 396 31.56 11.97 3.98
C LEU A 396 30.74 11.53 5.21
N CYS A 397 29.49 11.12 5.01
CA CYS A 397 28.56 10.81 6.09
C CYS A 397 28.75 9.41 6.68
N TRP A 398 29.15 8.42 5.86
CA TRP A 398 29.25 7.02 6.30
C TRP A 398 30.16 6.78 7.52
N PRO A 399 31.32 7.45 7.67
CA PRO A 399 32.13 7.36 8.88
C PRO A 399 31.38 7.84 10.14
N CYS A 400 30.46 8.81 10.01
CA CYS A 400 29.60 9.27 11.10
C CYS A 400 28.61 8.17 11.51
N VAL A 401 27.93 7.54 10.54
CA VAL A 401 27.04 6.40 10.77
C VAL A 401 27.75 5.28 11.53
N THR A 402 28.95 4.92 11.08
CA THR A 402 29.76 3.88 11.73
C THR A 402 30.14 4.25 13.17
N ALA A 403 30.49 5.51 13.40
CA ALA A 403 30.87 6.01 14.75
C ALA A 403 29.62 6.03 15.67
N TRP A 404 28.47 6.45 15.15
CA TRP A 404 27.20 6.44 15.87
C TRP A 404 26.79 5.03 16.30
N GLN A 405 26.80 4.08 15.38
CA GLN A 405 26.48 2.68 15.67
C GLN A 405 27.44 2.06 16.67
N LYS A 406 28.73 2.43 16.60
CA LYS A 406 29.73 1.98 17.57
C LYS A 406 29.45 2.54 18.96
N GLU A 407 29.16 3.84 19.08
CA GLU A 407 28.82 4.52 20.35
C GLU A 407 27.62 3.85 21.02
N LEU A 408 26.52 3.64 20.25
CA LEU A 408 25.33 2.97 20.76
C LEU A 408 25.63 1.55 21.25
N LYS A 409 26.46 0.80 20.51
CA LYS A 409 26.84 -0.57 20.87
C LYS A 409 27.70 -0.63 22.13
N GLU A 410 28.67 0.28 22.26
CA GLU A 410 29.57 0.32 23.42
C GLU A 410 28.83 0.68 24.71
N GLN A 411 27.78 1.49 24.63
CA GLN A 411 26.95 1.88 25.76
C GLN A 411 25.74 0.94 26.00
N ASN A 412 25.58 -0.09 25.19
CA ASN A 412 24.38 -0.95 25.16
C ASN A 412 23.08 -0.15 25.03
N HIS A 413 23.09 0.89 24.21
CA HIS A 413 21.96 1.76 23.90
C HIS A 413 21.43 1.48 22.50
N ILE A 414 20.18 1.91 22.24
CA ILE A 414 19.57 1.92 20.92
C ILE A 414 19.03 3.31 20.56
N ASP A 415 18.91 3.60 19.28
CA ASP A 415 18.09 4.71 18.76
C ASP A 415 16.75 4.19 18.22
N PHE A 416 15.92 5.12 17.71
CA PHE A 416 14.58 4.78 17.21
C PHE A 416 14.61 3.89 15.97
N SER A 417 15.58 4.07 15.08
CA SER A 417 15.73 3.28 13.86
C SER A 417 16.16 1.85 14.15
N ILE A 418 17.18 1.68 15.01
CA ILE A 418 17.65 0.37 15.47
C ILE A 418 16.52 -0.36 16.21
N MET A 419 15.71 0.36 16.99
CA MET A 419 14.58 -0.21 17.73
C MET A 419 13.61 -0.93 16.79
N ILE A 420 13.14 -0.28 15.72
CA ILE A 420 12.19 -0.87 14.76
C ILE A 420 12.83 -2.03 14.02
N SER A 421 14.02 -1.84 13.45
CA SER A 421 14.74 -2.87 12.70
C SER A 421 15.02 -4.12 13.54
N ARG A 422 15.45 -3.96 14.80
CA ARG A 422 15.75 -5.06 15.72
C ARG A 422 14.47 -5.79 16.17
N ALA A 423 13.38 -5.06 16.41
CA ALA A 423 12.07 -5.64 16.68
C ALA A 423 11.58 -6.49 15.51
N THR A 424 11.69 -5.98 14.27
CA THR A 424 11.36 -6.73 13.05
C THR A 424 12.14 -8.03 12.97
N GLN A 425 13.46 -8.01 13.17
CA GLN A 425 14.29 -9.20 13.16
C GLN A 425 13.89 -10.23 14.24
N TYR A 426 13.45 -9.79 15.42
CA TYR A 426 13.00 -10.72 16.48
C TYR A 426 11.68 -11.38 16.13
N VAL A 427 10.79 -10.65 15.49
CA VAL A 427 9.53 -11.18 14.96
C VAL A 427 9.80 -12.21 13.85
N GLU A 428 10.60 -11.87 12.83
CA GLU A 428 10.97 -12.77 11.73
C GLU A 428 11.67 -14.05 12.20
N LYS A 429 12.57 -13.94 13.17
CA LYS A 429 13.29 -15.09 13.74
C LYS A 429 12.42 -15.91 14.73
N GLY A 430 11.16 -15.51 14.94
CA GLY A 430 10.24 -16.17 15.86
C GLY A 430 10.67 -16.14 17.32
N LYS A 431 11.46 -15.13 17.73
CA LYS A 431 11.82 -14.88 19.14
C LYS A 431 10.71 -14.15 19.88
N PHE A 432 9.93 -13.36 19.19
CA PHE A 432 8.68 -12.78 19.65
C PHE A 432 7.53 -13.42 18.87
N ILE A 433 6.52 -13.90 19.55
CA ILE A 433 5.31 -14.45 18.93
C ILE A 433 4.18 -13.43 19.12
N SER A 434 3.62 -12.96 18.02
CA SER A 434 2.53 -11.98 18.01
C SER A 434 1.25 -12.58 18.59
N PRO A 435 0.62 -11.95 19.60
CA PRO A 435 -0.70 -12.34 20.05
C PRO A 435 -1.82 -11.74 19.20
N TRP A 436 -1.51 -10.79 18.32
CA TRP A 436 -2.51 -10.00 17.62
C TRP A 436 -3.04 -10.72 16.39
N LYS A 437 -4.37 -10.75 16.29
CA LYS A 437 -5.13 -11.24 15.14
C LYS A 437 -5.53 -10.12 14.18
N PHE A 438 -5.71 -8.92 14.74
CA PHE A 438 -6.07 -7.73 13.95
C PHE A 438 -5.10 -6.59 14.24
N ILE A 439 -4.44 -6.09 13.22
CA ILE A 439 -3.51 -4.95 13.29
C ILE A 439 -4.16 -3.79 12.55
N MET A 440 -4.57 -2.76 13.30
CA MET A 440 -5.21 -1.56 12.77
C MET A 440 -4.19 -0.41 12.76
N ILE A 441 -4.12 0.33 11.65
CA ILE A 441 -3.14 1.39 11.46
C ILE A 441 -3.88 2.67 11.09
N ASP A 442 -3.75 3.69 11.92
CA ASP A 442 -4.26 5.04 11.62
C ASP A 442 -3.22 5.85 10.83
N GLU A 443 -3.69 6.80 10.01
CA GLU A 443 -2.86 7.66 9.15
C GLU A 443 -1.82 6.85 8.32
N TYR A 444 -2.27 5.76 7.69
CA TYR A 444 -1.41 4.82 6.96
C TYR A 444 -0.54 5.49 5.88
N GLN A 445 -0.99 6.61 5.29
CA GLN A 445 -0.23 7.37 4.29
C GLN A 445 1.07 7.99 4.82
N ASP A 446 1.28 7.98 6.14
CA ASP A 446 2.49 8.49 6.79
C ASP A 446 3.46 7.36 7.20
N ILE A 447 3.16 6.11 6.81
CA ILE A 447 4.00 4.97 7.15
C ILE A 447 5.32 5.00 6.37
N SER A 448 6.40 4.60 7.04
CA SER A 448 7.72 4.41 6.42
C SER A 448 7.98 2.93 6.12
N PRO A 449 8.88 2.61 5.18
CA PRO A 449 9.17 1.22 4.80
C PRO A 449 9.60 0.32 5.98
N ASP A 450 10.38 0.83 6.92
CA ASP A 450 10.81 0.11 8.12
C ASP A 450 9.66 -0.24 9.06
N ARG A 451 8.70 0.69 9.23
CA ARG A 451 7.49 0.47 10.04
C ARG A 451 6.56 -0.55 9.38
N LEU A 452 6.41 -0.46 8.06
CA LEU A 452 5.61 -1.44 7.32
C LEU A 452 6.26 -2.82 7.39
N ALA A 453 7.58 -2.93 7.28
CA ALA A 453 8.30 -4.20 7.43
C ALA A 453 8.03 -4.86 8.80
N LEU A 454 7.95 -4.08 9.89
CA LEU A 454 7.56 -4.61 11.19
C LEU A 454 6.12 -5.18 11.18
N VAL A 455 5.17 -4.47 10.55
CA VAL A 455 3.78 -4.93 10.45
C VAL A 455 3.70 -6.21 9.62
N GLU A 456 4.36 -6.25 8.48
CA GLU A 456 4.42 -7.44 7.61
C GLU A 456 5.04 -8.64 8.33
N ALA A 457 6.12 -8.42 9.09
CA ALA A 457 6.72 -9.47 9.90
C ALA A 457 5.73 -10.02 10.95
N LEU A 458 4.93 -9.15 11.59
CA LEU A 458 3.90 -9.56 12.54
C LEU A 458 2.76 -10.36 11.86
N CYS A 459 2.39 -10.01 10.62
CA CYS A 459 1.34 -10.71 9.88
C CYS A 459 1.81 -12.07 9.35
N ASN A 460 3.08 -12.19 8.94
CA ASN A 460 3.60 -13.36 8.24
C ASN A 460 4.23 -14.42 9.17
N GLN A 461 3.97 -14.37 10.47
CA GLN A 461 4.54 -15.32 11.44
C GLN A 461 3.95 -16.72 11.29
N SER A 462 4.75 -17.67 10.84
CA SER A 462 4.36 -19.10 10.76
C SER A 462 4.09 -19.77 12.10
N LYS A 463 4.62 -19.22 13.20
CA LYS A 463 4.47 -19.75 14.57
C LYS A 463 3.33 -19.10 15.36
N ALA A 464 2.70 -18.05 14.83
CA ALA A 464 1.55 -17.43 15.48
C ALA A 464 0.33 -18.39 15.41
N GLN A 465 -0.54 -18.30 16.41
CA GLN A 465 -1.78 -19.10 16.44
C GLN A 465 -2.73 -18.72 15.30
N HIS A 466 -2.65 -17.48 14.83
CA HIS A 466 -3.49 -16.91 13.79
C HIS A 466 -2.62 -16.07 12.84
N GLN A 467 -2.95 -16.11 11.57
CA GLN A 467 -2.45 -15.10 10.63
C GLN A 467 -3.15 -13.77 10.92
N ALA A 468 -2.37 -12.72 11.15
CA ALA A 468 -2.93 -11.41 11.46
C ALA A 468 -3.40 -10.70 10.18
N SER A 469 -4.54 -10.02 10.27
CA SER A 469 -5.04 -9.16 9.20
C SER A 469 -4.69 -7.69 9.43
N ILE A 470 -4.43 -6.96 8.34
CA ILE A 470 -4.20 -5.51 8.36
C ILE A 470 -5.52 -4.79 8.09
N PHE A 471 -5.80 -3.77 8.91
CA PHE A 471 -6.85 -2.80 8.66
C PHE A 471 -6.25 -1.39 8.70
N ALA A 472 -5.82 -0.91 7.54
CA ALA A 472 -5.19 0.38 7.37
C ALA A 472 -6.24 1.46 7.04
N VAL A 473 -6.14 2.61 7.70
CA VAL A 473 -6.98 3.79 7.40
C VAL A 473 -6.07 4.94 7.04
N GLY A 474 -6.28 5.56 5.88
CA GLY A 474 -5.40 6.61 5.41
C GLY A 474 -5.99 7.50 4.33
N ASP A 475 -5.24 8.54 3.98
CA ASP A 475 -5.57 9.50 2.93
C ASP A 475 -4.29 9.92 2.18
N ASP A 476 -4.03 9.30 1.02
CA ASP A 476 -2.86 9.63 0.19
C ASP A 476 -2.79 11.12 -0.19
N TRP A 477 -3.95 11.82 -0.27
CA TRP A 477 -4.01 13.27 -0.46
C TRP A 477 -3.45 14.07 0.72
N GLN A 478 -3.29 13.45 1.90
CA GLN A 478 -2.72 14.03 3.11
C GLN A 478 -1.34 13.48 3.47
N SER A 479 -0.66 12.78 2.55
CA SER A 479 0.73 12.33 2.74
C SER A 479 1.69 13.52 2.58
N ILE A 480 2.17 14.05 3.69
CA ILE A 480 2.99 15.27 3.77
C ILE A 480 4.23 15.13 4.65
N TYR A 481 4.60 13.90 5.03
CA TYR A 481 5.74 13.61 5.90
C TYR A 481 6.85 12.82 5.18
N GLN A 482 7.00 13.02 3.87
CA GLN A 482 8.08 12.41 3.09
C GLN A 482 9.46 12.75 3.68
N PHE A 483 9.64 14.00 4.15
CA PHE A 483 10.87 14.43 4.82
C PHE A 483 11.16 13.69 6.15
N ALA A 484 10.18 13.00 6.73
CA ALA A 484 10.29 12.15 7.92
C ALA A 484 10.28 10.65 7.58
N GLY A 485 10.53 10.30 6.31
CA GLY A 485 10.62 8.93 5.84
C GLY A 485 9.30 8.27 5.45
N ALA A 486 8.17 9.01 5.45
CA ALA A 486 6.91 8.50 4.92
C ALA A 486 7.01 8.27 3.41
N ASP A 487 6.41 7.18 2.94
CA ASP A 487 6.41 6.83 1.53
C ASP A 487 4.97 6.66 1.03
N VAL A 488 4.52 7.60 0.20
CA VAL A 488 3.16 7.59 -0.36
C VAL A 488 2.92 6.38 -1.27
N ASP A 489 3.99 5.86 -1.90
CA ASP A 489 3.91 4.70 -2.80
C ASP A 489 3.44 3.44 -2.05
N LEU A 490 3.66 3.36 -0.74
CA LEU A 490 3.12 2.28 0.11
C LEU A 490 1.59 2.33 0.23
N THR A 491 0.99 3.50 0.04
CA THR A 491 -0.47 3.65 0.06
C THR A 491 -1.05 3.52 -1.34
N THR A 492 -0.46 4.17 -2.34
CA THR A 492 -0.95 4.11 -3.72
C THR A 492 -0.75 2.74 -4.36
N GLY A 493 0.33 2.04 -4.01
CA GLY A 493 0.64 0.66 -4.42
C GLY A 493 0.17 -0.43 -3.44
N PHE A 494 -0.78 -0.13 -2.54
CA PHE A 494 -1.23 -1.10 -1.51
C PHE A 494 -1.71 -2.41 -2.12
N LYS A 495 -2.51 -2.37 -3.20
CA LYS A 495 -3.05 -3.55 -3.86
C LYS A 495 -1.96 -4.39 -4.54
N ASP A 496 -0.95 -3.76 -5.10
CA ASP A 496 0.17 -4.46 -5.75
C ASP A 496 1.08 -5.15 -4.72
N ARG A 497 1.17 -4.57 -3.53
CA ARG A 497 1.97 -5.12 -2.42
C ARG A 497 1.23 -6.25 -1.68
N PHE A 498 -0.07 -6.10 -1.51
CA PHE A 498 -0.93 -7.06 -0.82
C PHE A 498 -1.96 -7.63 -1.81
N GLU A 499 -1.58 -8.70 -2.52
CA GLU A 499 -2.43 -9.35 -3.54
C GLU A 499 -3.83 -9.70 -3.03
N SER A 500 -3.93 -10.17 -1.75
CA SER A 500 -5.18 -10.50 -1.08
C SER A 500 -5.69 -9.30 -0.28
N SER A 501 -6.15 -8.25 -0.97
CA SER A 501 -6.55 -7.01 -0.32
C SER A 501 -7.81 -6.38 -0.90
N THR A 502 -8.56 -5.71 -0.03
CA THR A 502 -9.71 -4.90 -0.41
C THR A 502 -9.47 -3.43 -0.06
N ILE A 503 -9.78 -2.56 -1.02
CA ILE A 503 -9.77 -1.09 -0.84
C ILE A 503 -11.19 -0.60 -0.79
N HIS A 504 -11.52 0.18 0.25
CA HIS A 504 -12.84 0.79 0.42
C HIS A 504 -12.72 2.30 0.62
N HIS A 505 -13.67 3.07 0.09
CA HIS A 505 -13.65 4.53 0.12
C HIS A 505 -14.71 5.07 1.08
N LEU A 506 -14.30 5.99 1.97
CA LEU A 506 -15.26 6.82 2.69
C LEU A 506 -15.62 8.03 1.82
N ASP A 507 -16.84 8.06 1.36
CA ASP A 507 -17.34 8.96 0.33
C ASP A 507 -17.80 10.35 0.84
N THR A 508 -17.89 10.54 2.15
CA THR A 508 -18.51 11.74 2.73
C THR A 508 -17.59 12.43 3.73
N THR A 509 -17.35 13.74 3.55
CA THR A 509 -16.72 14.59 4.56
C THR A 509 -17.74 15.39 5.35
N TYR A 510 -17.55 15.43 6.68
CA TYR A 510 -18.35 16.21 7.61
C TYR A 510 -17.69 17.53 8.04
N ARG A 511 -16.43 17.74 7.65
CA ARG A 511 -15.63 18.91 8.06
C ARG A 511 -15.99 20.14 7.27
N PHE A 512 -15.83 20.13 5.98
CA PHE A 512 -15.96 21.28 5.11
C PHE A 512 -17.18 21.18 4.17
N ASN A 513 -17.57 22.33 3.62
CA ASN A 513 -18.71 22.41 2.70
C ASN A 513 -18.33 22.08 1.25
N ASN A 514 -19.35 21.85 0.42
CA ASN A 514 -19.21 21.48 -0.99
C ASN A 514 -18.43 22.51 -1.83
N GLN A 515 -18.51 23.81 -1.52
CA GLN A 515 -17.81 24.84 -2.27
C GLN A 515 -16.29 24.83 -2.03
N LEU A 516 -15.87 24.50 -0.80
CA LEU A 516 -14.48 24.30 -0.47
C LEU A 516 -13.99 22.96 -1.06
N GLY A 517 -14.79 21.91 -0.92
CA GLY A 517 -14.48 20.59 -1.48
C GLY A 517 -14.26 20.63 -3.00
N ALA A 518 -15.12 21.35 -3.75
CA ALA A 518 -14.99 21.49 -5.19
C ALA A 518 -13.64 22.09 -5.60
N VAL A 519 -13.07 23.01 -4.81
CA VAL A 519 -11.73 23.58 -5.11
C VAL A 519 -10.63 22.63 -4.65
N ALA A 520 -10.67 22.19 -3.39
CA ALA A 520 -9.57 21.44 -2.79
C ALA A 520 -9.39 20.05 -3.42
N ASN A 521 -10.48 19.31 -3.64
CA ASN A 521 -10.43 17.97 -4.21
C ASN A 521 -9.94 18.02 -5.65
N ARG A 522 -10.44 18.95 -6.47
CA ARG A 522 -9.97 19.14 -7.84
C ARG A 522 -8.48 19.47 -7.85
N PHE A 523 -8.05 20.43 -7.03
CA PHE A 523 -6.66 20.86 -6.99
C PHE A 523 -5.70 19.71 -6.70
N VAL A 524 -6.00 18.84 -5.74
CA VAL A 524 -5.11 17.71 -5.42
C VAL A 524 -5.13 16.63 -6.50
N GLN A 525 -6.27 16.40 -7.15
CA GLN A 525 -6.46 15.38 -8.20
C GLN A 525 -5.84 15.75 -9.55
N GLU A 526 -5.36 16.98 -9.74
CA GLU A 526 -4.56 17.33 -10.92
C GLU A 526 -3.27 16.48 -11.02
N ASN A 527 -2.81 15.91 -9.89
CA ASN A 527 -1.77 14.89 -9.89
C ASN A 527 -2.39 13.50 -10.17
N PRO A 528 -2.10 12.88 -11.34
CA PRO A 528 -2.73 11.63 -11.76
C PRO A 528 -2.28 10.40 -10.94
N ILE A 529 -1.20 10.51 -10.16
CA ILE A 529 -0.71 9.41 -9.30
C ILE A 529 -1.55 9.27 -8.03
N GLN A 530 -2.25 10.34 -7.63
CA GLN A 530 -3.15 10.28 -6.47
C GLN A 530 -4.32 9.33 -6.75
N LEU A 531 -4.65 8.51 -5.74
CA LEU A 531 -5.80 7.61 -5.87
C LEU A 531 -7.09 8.40 -6.09
N PRO A 532 -7.87 8.07 -7.13
CA PRO A 532 -9.11 8.79 -7.40
C PRO A 532 -10.12 8.55 -6.27
N LYS A 533 -10.72 9.63 -5.77
CA LYS A 533 -11.74 9.57 -4.71
C LYS A 533 -12.88 10.52 -5.04
N GLU A 534 -14.10 10.04 -4.86
CA GLU A 534 -15.29 10.88 -4.82
C GLU A 534 -15.59 11.24 -3.37
N LEU A 535 -15.17 12.43 -2.94
CA LEU A 535 -15.40 12.92 -1.58
C LEU A 535 -16.47 14.00 -1.59
N ASN A 536 -17.67 13.62 -1.17
CA ASN A 536 -18.84 14.49 -1.10
C ASN A 536 -18.90 15.20 0.25
N SER A 537 -19.22 16.50 0.24
CA SER A 537 -19.41 17.24 1.48
C SER A 537 -20.82 17.06 2.00
N PHE A 538 -20.96 16.70 3.27
CA PHE A 538 -22.26 16.66 3.95
C PHE A 538 -22.90 18.05 4.03
N LYS A 539 -22.08 19.07 4.30
CA LYS A 539 -22.53 20.47 4.38
C LYS A 539 -22.65 21.06 2.98
N GLN A 540 -23.86 21.45 2.61
CA GLN A 540 -24.14 22.07 1.32
C GLN A 540 -24.38 23.57 1.47
N GLN A 541 -23.75 24.37 0.62
CA GLN A 541 -23.98 25.81 0.54
C GLN A 541 -23.88 26.34 -0.89
N LYS A 542 -24.54 27.47 -1.17
CA LYS A 542 -24.49 28.12 -2.49
C LYS A 542 -23.36 29.12 -2.63
N GLN A 543 -22.93 29.72 -1.50
CA GLN A 543 -21.90 30.77 -1.52
C GLN A 543 -20.51 30.17 -1.65
N LYS A 544 -19.67 30.75 -2.50
CA LYS A 544 -18.27 30.36 -2.65
C LYS A 544 -17.54 30.44 -1.31
N ALA A 545 -16.65 29.49 -1.05
CA ALA A 545 -15.94 29.35 0.21
C ALA A 545 -14.43 29.64 0.11
N VAL A 546 -13.88 29.71 -1.11
CA VAL A 546 -12.45 29.93 -1.35
C VAL A 546 -12.24 31.33 -1.95
N TYR A 547 -11.36 32.10 -1.34
CA TYR A 547 -11.04 33.47 -1.70
C TYR A 547 -9.54 33.61 -1.94
N SER A 548 -9.16 34.36 -2.97
CA SER A 548 -7.80 34.82 -3.21
C SER A 548 -7.74 36.33 -2.94
N ALA A 549 -6.77 36.79 -2.17
CA ALA A 549 -6.64 38.18 -1.75
C ALA A 549 -5.18 38.62 -1.61
N PRO A 550 -4.86 39.91 -1.77
CA PRO A 550 -3.54 40.43 -1.46
C PRO A 550 -3.15 40.24 -0.01
N SER A 551 -1.86 39.95 0.30
CA SER A 551 -1.35 39.75 1.66
C SER A 551 -1.62 40.94 2.61
N LYS A 552 -1.64 42.15 2.06
CA LYS A 552 -1.99 43.37 2.83
C LYS A 552 -3.44 43.43 3.35
N GLU A 553 -4.32 42.57 2.85
CA GLU A 553 -5.74 42.53 3.24
C GLU A 553 -6.01 41.61 4.45
N VAL A 554 -4.99 40.93 4.99
CA VAL A 554 -5.17 39.98 6.12
C VAL A 554 -5.91 40.60 7.30
N GLU A 555 -5.53 41.81 7.71
CA GLU A 555 -6.20 42.51 8.84
C GLU A 555 -7.67 42.85 8.52
N LYS A 556 -7.97 43.29 7.29
CA LYS A 556 -9.34 43.55 6.86
C LYS A 556 -10.17 42.25 6.80
N ILE A 557 -9.56 41.13 6.41
CA ILE A 557 -10.22 39.83 6.45
C ILE A 557 -10.55 39.43 7.88
N LEU A 558 -9.61 39.61 8.81
CA LEU A 558 -9.83 39.36 10.23
C LEU A 558 -10.93 40.24 10.80
N ASP A 559 -10.95 41.54 10.49
CA ASP A 559 -12.02 42.47 10.90
C ASP A 559 -13.39 42.04 10.34
N GLN A 560 -13.43 41.63 9.04
CA GLN A 560 -14.67 41.14 8.44
C GLN A 560 -15.18 39.89 9.18
N ILE A 561 -14.29 38.93 9.50
CA ILE A 561 -14.66 37.69 10.22
C ILE A 561 -15.12 38.06 11.66
N ASN A 562 -14.40 38.95 12.35
CA ASN A 562 -14.72 39.40 13.69
C ASN A 562 -16.12 40.05 13.77
N ARG A 563 -16.47 40.92 12.81
CA ARG A 563 -17.80 41.51 12.69
C ARG A 563 -18.89 40.46 12.48
N GLN A 564 -18.64 39.45 11.62
CA GLN A 564 -19.57 38.34 11.34
C GLN A 564 -19.77 37.42 12.56
N ALA A 565 -18.74 37.27 13.40
CA ALA A 565 -18.77 36.47 14.61
C ALA A 565 -19.41 37.16 15.81
N LYS A 566 -19.58 38.50 15.77
CA LYS A 566 -20.11 39.29 16.89
C LYS A 566 -21.51 38.80 17.32
N GLY A 567 -21.65 38.47 18.60
CA GLY A 567 -22.90 37.93 19.16
C GLY A 567 -23.15 36.43 18.89
N LYS A 568 -22.18 35.73 18.32
CA LYS A 568 -22.20 34.26 18.11
C LYS A 568 -21.14 33.57 18.99
N THR A 569 -21.14 32.23 19.01
CA THR A 569 -20.06 31.46 19.61
C THR A 569 -18.70 31.90 19.04
N ASN A 570 -17.69 32.01 19.90
CA ASN A 570 -16.34 32.45 19.56
C ASN A 570 -15.78 31.59 18.38
N LYS A 571 -15.64 32.22 17.21
CA LYS A 571 -15.20 31.54 15.98
C LYS A 571 -13.68 31.40 15.96
N SER A 572 -13.19 30.23 15.53
CA SER A 572 -11.78 29.95 15.38
C SER A 572 -11.25 30.40 14.01
N VAL A 573 -10.11 31.10 14.03
CA VAL A 573 -9.39 31.52 12.83
C VAL A 573 -7.96 30.99 12.89
N LEU A 574 -7.56 30.24 11.87
CA LEU A 574 -6.22 29.66 11.77
C LEU A 574 -5.44 30.36 10.66
N LEU A 575 -4.36 31.03 11.05
CA LEU A 575 -3.38 31.57 10.11
C LEU A 575 -2.35 30.49 9.80
N LEU A 576 -2.21 30.08 8.54
CA LEU A 576 -1.31 29.03 8.10
C LEU A 576 -0.17 29.59 7.26
N GLY A 577 1.06 29.41 7.73
CA GLY A 577 2.26 29.69 6.95
C GLY A 577 2.94 28.41 6.48
N ARG A 578 3.63 28.43 5.33
CA ARG A 578 4.46 27.29 4.93
C ARG A 578 5.59 27.04 5.91
N ASN A 579 6.14 28.12 6.51
CA ASN A 579 7.22 28.10 7.46
C ASN A 579 6.90 29.00 8.67
N HIS A 580 7.62 28.83 9.77
CA HIS A 580 7.44 29.65 11.00
C HIS A 580 7.69 31.14 10.79
N TYR A 581 8.58 31.51 9.88
CA TYR A 581 8.87 32.94 9.60
C TYR A 581 7.74 33.66 8.86
N HIS A 582 6.71 32.94 8.41
CA HIS A 582 5.47 33.56 7.88
C HIS A 582 4.51 34.04 9.00
N LYS A 583 4.84 33.81 10.29
CA LYS A 583 4.05 34.30 11.39
C LYS A 583 4.00 35.83 11.36
N PRO A 584 2.80 36.46 11.27
CA PRO A 584 2.68 37.91 11.29
C PRO A 584 3.16 38.50 12.61
N GLU A 585 3.97 39.55 12.57
CA GLU A 585 4.42 40.26 13.78
C GLU A 585 3.26 40.82 14.59
N LEU A 586 2.22 41.31 13.93
CA LEU A 586 1.05 41.92 14.51
C LEU A 586 0.03 40.94 15.14
N ILE A 587 0.32 39.62 15.12
CA ILE A 587 -0.66 38.61 15.55
C ILE A 587 -1.15 38.83 16.99
N GLU A 588 -0.27 39.24 17.90
CA GLU A 588 -0.63 39.44 19.31
C GLU A 588 -1.50 40.70 19.46
N ASP A 589 -1.34 41.71 18.64
CA ASP A 589 -2.20 42.89 18.62
C ASP A 589 -3.57 42.56 17.99
N TRP A 590 -3.61 41.79 16.94
CA TRP A 590 -4.87 41.31 16.35
C TRP A 590 -5.71 40.49 17.34
N LYS A 591 -5.08 39.64 18.17
CA LYS A 591 -5.80 38.92 19.25
C LYS A 591 -6.47 39.85 20.25
N LYS A 592 -5.84 40.99 20.56
CA LYS A 592 -6.41 42.02 21.46
C LYS A 592 -7.54 42.81 20.79
N ILE A 593 -7.41 43.13 19.50
CA ILE A 593 -8.35 43.93 18.74
C ILE A 593 -9.61 43.14 18.37
N PHE A 594 -9.43 41.89 17.87
CA PHE A 594 -10.51 41.07 17.32
C PHE A 594 -11.03 40.07 18.36
N THR A 595 -11.72 40.57 19.38
CA THR A 595 -12.13 39.79 20.56
C THR A 595 -13.25 38.77 20.33
N SER A 596 -13.97 38.83 19.18
CA SER A 596 -15.06 37.90 18.88
C SER A 596 -14.55 36.62 18.14
N ILE A 597 -13.24 36.54 17.88
CA ILE A 597 -12.60 35.43 17.20
C ILE A 597 -11.35 34.97 17.95
N ASN A 598 -11.06 33.66 17.88
CA ASN A 598 -9.84 33.07 18.42
C ASN A 598 -8.82 32.87 17.29
N ILE A 599 -7.76 33.71 17.28
CA ILE A 599 -6.73 33.69 16.23
C ILE A 599 -5.54 32.87 16.70
N ASN A 600 -5.14 31.87 15.91
CA ASN A 600 -3.94 31.08 16.12
C ASN A 600 -3.10 31.02 14.85
N PHE A 601 -1.78 30.91 15.01
CA PHE A 601 -0.86 30.67 13.91
C PHE A 601 -0.18 29.29 14.05
N MET A 602 -0.05 28.59 12.95
CA MET A 602 0.81 27.40 12.86
C MET A 602 1.33 27.21 11.44
N THR A 603 2.29 26.33 11.28
CA THR A 603 2.75 25.92 9.93
C THR A 603 1.71 25.01 9.28
N CYS A 604 1.70 24.94 7.94
CA CYS A 604 0.82 24.03 7.22
C CYS A 604 1.03 22.58 7.66
N HIS A 605 2.27 22.12 7.88
CA HIS A 605 2.54 20.78 8.41
C HIS A 605 1.99 20.59 9.83
N GLY A 606 2.20 21.55 10.73
CA GLY A 606 1.69 21.49 12.11
C GLY A 606 0.16 21.59 12.21
N SER A 607 -0.52 21.94 11.12
CA SER A 607 -1.97 22.01 11.07
C SER A 607 -2.65 20.65 10.80
N LYS A 608 -1.89 19.60 10.46
CA LYS A 608 -2.43 18.26 10.25
C LYS A 608 -3.12 17.76 11.52
N GLY A 609 -4.31 17.21 11.41
CA GLY A 609 -5.14 16.82 12.54
C GLY A 609 -5.94 17.98 13.19
N LYS A 610 -5.58 19.26 12.94
CA LYS A 610 -6.31 20.42 13.49
C LYS A 610 -7.37 20.91 12.51
N GLU A 611 -8.29 21.77 13.01
CA GLU A 611 -9.35 22.38 12.20
C GLU A 611 -9.78 23.72 12.80
N ALA A 612 -10.33 24.60 11.98
CA ALA A 612 -10.87 25.88 12.39
C ALA A 612 -12.09 26.26 11.56
N ASP A 613 -12.92 27.18 12.08
CA ASP A 613 -14.05 27.71 11.29
C ASP A 613 -13.55 28.38 10.01
N PHE A 614 -12.49 29.19 10.14
CA PHE A 614 -11.89 29.94 9.05
C PHE A 614 -10.39 29.71 8.98
N VAL A 615 -9.85 29.69 7.78
CA VAL A 615 -8.41 29.55 7.52
C VAL A 615 -7.92 30.67 6.62
N ILE A 616 -6.77 31.23 6.94
CA ILE A 616 -6.05 32.19 6.09
C ILE A 616 -4.67 31.58 5.80
N ILE A 617 -4.43 31.19 4.55
CA ILE A 617 -3.14 30.68 4.08
C ILE A 617 -2.28 31.88 3.67
N LEU A 618 -1.13 32.04 4.28
CA LEU A 618 -0.27 33.21 4.16
C LEU A 618 0.85 32.97 3.13
N CYS A 619 1.20 34.06 2.40
CA CYS A 619 2.39 34.12 1.55
C CYS A 619 2.44 32.99 0.51
N VAL A 620 1.35 32.78 -0.24
CA VAL A 620 1.31 31.82 -1.33
C VAL A 620 1.96 32.43 -2.58
N ASP A 621 3.24 32.72 -2.44
CA ASP A 621 4.08 33.41 -3.42
C ASP A 621 5.11 32.45 -4.01
N GLU A 622 5.63 32.79 -5.21
CA GLU A 622 6.61 31.97 -5.91
C GLU A 622 7.86 31.73 -5.06
N GLY A 623 8.24 30.47 -4.89
CA GLY A 623 9.37 30.05 -4.06
C GLY A 623 9.15 30.11 -2.54
N GLN A 624 7.96 30.53 -2.09
CA GLN A 624 7.51 30.49 -0.69
C GLN A 624 6.51 29.36 -0.47
N PHE A 625 5.47 29.30 -1.31
CA PHE A 625 4.53 28.19 -1.34
C PHE A 625 3.96 28.05 -2.78
N PRO A 626 4.39 27.06 -3.59
CA PRO A 626 5.34 25.98 -3.24
C PRO A 626 6.77 26.48 -3.03
N THR A 627 7.51 25.79 -2.18
CA THR A 627 8.93 26.06 -1.96
C THR A 627 9.73 25.64 -3.19
N LYS A 628 10.80 26.38 -3.51
CA LYS A 628 11.71 25.98 -4.60
C LYS A 628 12.25 24.56 -4.32
N LYS A 629 12.27 23.71 -5.35
CA LYS A 629 12.94 22.41 -5.27
C LYS A 629 14.40 22.66 -4.85
N LYS A 630 14.77 22.18 -3.67
CA LYS A 630 16.14 22.15 -3.20
C LYS A 630 16.86 21.00 -3.87
N GLN A 631 18.17 21.14 -4.02
CA GLN A 631 19.01 20.01 -4.40
C GLN A 631 18.88 18.92 -3.33
N LEU A 632 18.51 17.72 -3.77
CA LEU A 632 18.34 16.58 -2.85
C LEU A 632 19.71 16.14 -2.36
N HIS A 633 19.85 15.97 -1.06
CA HIS A 633 20.95 15.24 -0.42
C HIS A 633 20.58 13.76 -0.30
N ILE A 634 21.38 12.96 0.37
CA ILE A 634 21.14 11.51 0.49
C ILE A 634 19.78 11.24 1.15
N ASP A 635 19.43 12.01 2.19
CA ASP A 635 18.15 11.91 2.89
C ASP A 635 16.97 12.04 1.93
N GLY A 636 16.99 13.06 1.07
CA GLY A 636 15.95 13.26 0.07
C GLY A 636 16.02 12.28 -1.12
N ALA A 637 17.23 11.87 -1.53
CA ALA A 637 17.41 10.97 -2.66
C ALA A 637 17.01 9.51 -2.34
N LEU A 638 17.18 9.08 -1.09
CA LEU A 638 16.74 7.75 -0.63
C LEU A 638 15.22 7.65 -0.41
N THR A 639 14.56 8.78 -0.22
CA THR A 639 13.11 8.87 0.00
C THR A 639 12.39 9.54 -1.17
N GLU A 640 13.08 9.75 -2.31
CA GLU A 640 12.44 10.33 -3.48
C GLU A 640 11.34 9.39 -3.97
N SER A 641 10.10 9.87 -3.87
CA SER A 641 8.93 9.16 -4.38
C SER A 641 8.99 9.01 -5.90
N SER A 642 8.40 7.94 -6.42
CA SER A 642 8.14 7.75 -7.86
C SER A 642 7.25 8.85 -8.45
N ASP A 643 6.60 9.66 -7.60
CA ASP A 643 5.72 10.78 -7.99
C ASP A 643 6.50 11.92 -8.64
N ALA A 644 6.67 11.81 -9.97
CA ALA A 644 7.36 12.82 -10.78
C ALA A 644 6.51 14.10 -11.05
N PHE A 645 5.28 14.17 -10.53
CA PHE A 645 4.41 15.34 -10.76
C PHE A 645 5.00 16.60 -10.09
N PRO A 646 4.97 17.75 -10.77
CA PRO A 646 5.58 18.97 -10.24
C PRO A 646 4.99 19.37 -8.88
N TYR A 647 5.86 19.52 -7.88
CA TYR A 647 5.49 19.92 -6.52
C TYR A 647 4.44 19.01 -5.86
N ALA A 648 4.46 17.70 -6.11
CA ALA A 648 3.45 16.75 -5.64
C ALA A 648 3.22 16.83 -4.11
N GLU A 649 4.26 16.79 -3.27
CA GLU A 649 4.12 16.92 -1.81
C GLU A 649 3.62 18.32 -1.40
N GLU A 650 4.11 19.40 -2.03
CA GLU A 650 3.62 20.77 -1.76
C GLU A 650 2.16 20.92 -2.16
N ARG A 651 1.69 20.25 -3.22
CA ARG A 651 0.29 20.21 -3.64
C ARG A 651 -0.59 19.51 -2.57
N ARG A 652 -0.15 18.38 -2.05
CA ARG A 652 -0.81 17.70 -0.92
C ARG A 652 -0.82 18.59 0.33
N LEU A 653 0.28 19.27 0.63
CA LEU A 653 0.36 20.20 1.74
C LEU A 653 -0.60 21.38 1.59
N PHE A 654 -0.77 21.89 0.39
CA PHE A 654 -1.73 22.96 0.11
C PHE A 654 -3.19 22.47 0.24
N TYR A 655 -3.49 21.25 -0.21
CA TYR A 655 -4.77 20.59 0.05
C TYR A 655 -5.04 20.44 1.55
N VAL A 656 -4.05 19.98 2.31
CA VAL A 656 -4.15 19.89 3.77
C VAL A 656 -4.47 21.25 4.37
N ALA A 657 -3.77 22.31 3.97
CA ALA A 657 -4.00 23.67 4.46
C ALA A 657 -5.43 24.16 4.16
N MET A 658 -5.92 23.98 2.93
CA MET A 658 -7.28 24.36 2.53
C MET A 658 -8.35 23.61 3.35
N THR A 659 -8.16 22.30 3.52
CA THR A 659 -9.14 21.42 4.18
C THR A 659 -9.12 21.48 5.70
N ARG A 660 -8.33 22.39 6.30
CA ARG A 660 -8.46 22.73 7.74
C ARG A 660 -9.67 23.60 8.02
N ALA A 661 -10.19 24.31 7.02
CA ALA A 661 -11.33 25.19 7.18
C ALA A 661 -12.67 24.43 7.18
N LYS A 662 -13.57 24.80 8.08
CA LYS A 662 -14.96 24.32 8.11
C LYS A 662 -15.88 25.15 7.22
N GLU A 663 -15.66 26.46 7.16
CA GLU A 663 -16.56 27.42 6.48
C GLU A 663 -15.92 28.08 5.28
N LYS A 664 -14.78 28.76 5.45
CA LYS A 664 -14.13 29.52 4.38
C LYS A 664 -12.62 29.51 4.50
N VAL A 665 -11.94 29.62 3.35
CA VAL A 665 -10.50 29.78 3.26
C VAL A 665 -10.13 31.01 2.43
N TRP A 666 -9.15 31.77 2.89
CA TRP A 666 -8.50 32.84 2.14
C TRP A 666 -7.07 32.43 1.82
N ILE A 667 -6.68 32.61 0.58
CA ILE A 667 -5.34 32.36 0.07
C ILE A 667 -4.73 33.73 -0.19
N THR A 668 -3.71 34.11 0.57
CA THR A 668 -3.11 35.44 0.48
C THR A 668 -1.75 35.40 -0.20
N HIS A 669 -1.52 36.37 -1.07
CA HIS A 669 -0.32 36.43 -1.88
C HIS A 669 0.07 37.88 -2.20
N SER A 670 1.31 38.07 -2.65
CA SER A 670 1.83 39.30 -3.19
C SER A 670 1.83 39.25 -4.72
N GLY A 671 1.55 40.36 -5.40
CA GLY A 671 1.51 40.39 -6.86
C GLY A 671 0.58 39.32 -7.44
N ASP A 672 1.09 38.55 -8.42
CA ASP A 672 0.32 37.50 -9.10
C ASP A 672 0.27 36.17 -8.31
N GLY A 673 1.02 36.08 -7.20
CA GLY A 673 1.15 34.84 -6.41
C GLY A 673 1.98 33.76 -7.08
N SER A 674 1.99 32.58 -6.50
CA SER A 674 2.68 31.40 -7.06
C SER A 674 1.88 30.71 -8.15
N GLY A 675 2.49 29.72 -8.82
CA GLY A 675 1.81 28.85 -9.77
C GLY A 675 0.52 28.23 -9.24
N PHE A 676 0.44 27.92 -7.94
CA PHE A 676 -0.79 27.41 -7.29
C PHE A 676 -1.92 28.47 -7.28
N VAL A 677 -1.59 29.74 -7.03
CA VAL A 677 -2.58 30.83 -7.09
C VAL A 677 -3.05 31.05 -8.53
N GLN A 678 -2.12 31.04 -9.48
CA GLN A 678 -2.43 31.19 -10.91
C GLN A 678 -3.32 30.06 -11.44
N GLU A 679 -3.08 28.81 -11.04
CA GLU A 679 -3.93 27.66 -11.34
C GLU A 679 -5.35 27.86 -10.79
N LEU A 680 -5.48 28.24 -9.53
CA LEU A 680 -6.78 28.51 -8.89
C LEU A 680 -7.50 29.72 -9.50
N HIS A 681 -6.81 30.56 -10.24
CA HIS A 681 -7.39 31.64 -11.02
C HIS A 681 -7.91 31.20 -12.39
N GLY A 682 -7.73 29.96 -12.79
CA GLY A 682 -8.33 29.36 -13.97
C GLY A 682 -9.85 29.36 -13.94
N SER A 683 -10.48 29.22 -15.10
CA SER A 683 -11.96 29.21 -15.25
C SER A 683 -12.64 28.08 -14.50
N ASP A 684 -11.89 27.04 -14.21
CA ASP A 684 -12.39 25.77 -13.69
C ASP A 684 -12.56 25.74 -12.16
N TYR A 685 -12.04 26.76 -11.46
CA TYR A 685 -12.12 26.83 -10.01
C TYR A 685 -13.10 27.92 -9.53
N PRO A 686 -14.07 27.56 -8.66
CA PRO A 686 -15.03 28.53 -8.13
C PRO A 686 -14.42 29.44 -7.04
N VAL A 687 -13.27 30.05 -7.31
CA VAL A 687 -12.56 30.96 -6.40
C VAL A 687 -13.03 32.40 -6.60
N VAL A 688 -13.14 33.18 -5.50
CA VAL A 688 -13.44 34.61 -5.53
C VAL A 688 -12.13 35.38 -5.45
N ARG A 689 -11.83 36.17 -6.48
CA ARG A 689 -10.66 37.07 -6.48
C ARG A 689 -11.04 38.42 -5.86
N LYS A 690 -10.39 38.77 -4.75
CA LYS A 690 -10.45 40.14 -4.20
C LYS A 690 -9.29 40.94 -4.80
N ARG A 691 -9.61 42.05 -5.43
CA ARG A 691 -8.63 42.98 -6.02
C ARG A 691 -8.08 43.94 -4.99
#